data_03f73857c1b6fc24ab878bdaccf6cd52
#
_entry.id   03f73857c1b6fc24ab878bdaccf6cd52
#
_cell.length_a   1.000
_cell.length_b   1.000
_cell.length_c   1.000
_cell.angle_alpha   90.00
_cell.angle_beta   90.00
_cell.angle_gamma   90.00
#
_symmetry.space_group_name_H-M   'P 1'
#
loop_
_entity.id
_entity.type
_entity.pdbx_description
1 polymer ?
#
loop_
_entity_poly.entity_id
_entity_poly.type
_entity_poly.pdbx_seq_one_letter_code
_entity_poly.pdbx_strand_id
1 'polypeptide(L)'
;MLSQQELTNIRMYWRAANFVSLCLMSVKSSDFLKGKLTQAHLKEFPSALWGCIPAINMVYAHVSRLTGKYGEKIAVVNGSGHGLEASLANAFLNGSLLEYYPSISEGGLDSLLREYEFNPKFQVAAGCPGTVQSGLELGHSLAHAYGLVLDNPDLIVCCLIGDGEAETGPLTAAWFSHLYRNSQKDGIVLPVINLNGYKSAARTQLSTLSTEQLRSLMKGLGYRAHIVQGTDPELVHMEFAGAMEKALAEIKEARGRLQNLPSDEMYLPCLILKTPKGWTAPKLVGAETFEGTARTSLPSGFRFLEVERDLKLLERWLHSYTPAKVLAKNGTLLPELKTLLACGDARAELAPCTNAGSTETRLVLPEPAEFNSSSSEITMGHLLSSYLGRIIAENDDTFRLFSSHGVNTSYYFEQILENTSRIFSPDIDSTAAVPVPTAGRVMEILSQHTAQGWLEGYIQSGRHGVFLCSEQYISIVDSMLQRFLQWLADCKTVHWRKAIPSLNYLISSTNWLKGQTDQFMPSAFFNILFDDSEGLTKIYLPADKQTALACLQKVLMSVNCVNAVLVEPEAKNDWLDAASAQAHVSAGIGIWDFACHGNSAGLIWSCSVPVLLPARRPWRQQALSKCFFLNSQSELLTSAIRKSFCRIKAAMKTLAKRSSMHFSLNSHRL
;
A
#
# COMPACT_ATOMS: atom_id res chain seq x y z
N MET A 1 -4.63 2.98 34.48
CA MET A 1 -3.19 2.88 34.84
C MET A 1 -2.81 1.41 34.89
N LEU A 2 -1.58 1.06 34.47
CA LEU A 2 -1.05 -0.30 34.61
C LEU A 2 -0.89 -0.65 36.08
N SER A 3 -1.26 -1.87 36.46
CA SER A 3 -0.82 -2.46 37.72
C SER A 3 0.68 -2.78 37.64
N GLN A 4 1.35 -2.93 38.78
CA GLN A 4 2.78 -3.29 38.82
C GLN A 4 3.06 -4.62 38.11
N GLN A 5 2.14 -5.57 38.18
CA GLN A 5 2.24 -6.86 37.49
C GLN A 5 2.11 -6.69 35.98
N GLU A 6 1.12 -5.92 35.51
CA GLU A 6 0.95 -5.63 34.07
C GLU A 6 2.19 -4.91 33.51
N LEU A 7 2.75 -3.93 34.24
CA LEU A 7 3.96 -3.22 33.86
C LEU A 7 5.15 -4.18 33.73
N THR A 8 5.32 -5.07 34.71
CA THR A 8 6.38 -6.08 34.70
C THR A 8 6.24 -6.99 33.47
N ASN A 9 5.04 -7.54 33.24
CA ASN A 9 4.80 -8.50 32.16
C ASN A 9 4.96 -7.85 30.78
N ILE A 10 4.46 -6.62 30.57
CA ILE A 10 4.58 -5.96 29.26
C ILE A 10 6.04 -5.60 28.95
N ARG A 11 6.81 -5.22 29.96
CA ARG A 11 8.26 -5.00 29.82
C ARG A 11 8.99 -6.30 29.46
N MET A 12 8.62 -7.41 30.08
CA MET A 12 9.22 -8.72 29.78
C MET A 12 8.87 -9.16 28.36
N TYR A 13 7.62 -8.97 27.93
CA TYR A 13 7.23 -9.22 26.53
C TYR A 13 8.04 -8.35 25.54
N TRP A 14 8.13 -7.05 25.79
CA TRP A 14 8.91 -6.13 24.97
C TRP A 14 10.39 -6.53 24.88
N ARG A 15 10.98 -7.01 25.99
CA ARG A 15 12.35 -7.55 26.00
C ARG A 15 12.47 -8.80 25.15
N ALA A 16 11.48 -9.69 25.19
CA ALA A 16 11.44 -10.87 24.31
C ALA A 16 11.38 -10.47 22.84
N ALA A 17 10.52 -9.50 22.48
CA ALA A 17 10.40 -9.01 21.12
C ALA A 17 11.70 -8.36 20.61
N ASN A 18 12.36 -7.53 21.44
CA ASN A 18 13.66 -6.95 21.10
C ASN A 18 14.75 -8.02 20.94
N PHE A 19 14.76 -9.02 21.82
CA PHE A 19 15.71 -10.13 21.73
C PHE A 19 15.53 -10.92 20.43
N VAL A 20 14.30 -11.32 20.10
CA VAL A 20 14.01 -12.08 18.87
C VAL A 20 14.33 -11.23 17.63
N SER A 21 13.97 -9.94 17.63
CA SER A 21 14.33 -9.02 16.54
C SER A 21 15.86 -8.92 16.36
N LEU A 22 16.62 -8.80 17.46
CA LEU A 22 18.08 -8.75 17.39
C LEU A 22 18.67 -10.07 16.86
N CYS A 23 18.09 -11.20 17.27
CA CYS A 23 18.49 -12.51 16.73
C CYS A 23 18.22 -12.59 15.22
N LEU A 24 17.03 -12.21 14.76
CA LEU A 24 16.70 -12.16 13.32
C LEU A 24 17.68 -11.30 12.52
N MET A 25 18.18 -10.22 13.10
CA MET A 25 19.13 -9.34 12.44
C MET A 25 20.57 -9.87 12.41
N SER A 26 21.00 -10.62 13.42
CA SER A 26 22.44 -10.86 13.66
C SER A 26 22.87 -12.31 13.61
N VAL A 27 21.99 -13.28 13.94
CA VAL A 27 22.36 -14.69 14.05
C VAL A 27 21.48 -15.60 13.18
N LYS A 28 22.03 -16.73 12.76
CA LYS A 28 21.36 -17.74 11.92
C LYS A 28 20.93 -19.00 12.67
N SER A 29 21.28 -19.12 13.95
CA SER A 29 20.94 -20.25 14.81
C SER A 29 20.81 -19.78 16.25
N SER A 30 19.97 -20.45 17.03
CA SER A 30 19.78 -20.19 18.48
C SER A 30 20.64 -21.06 19.39
N ASP A 31 21.53 -21.87 18.86
CA ASP A 31 22.36 -22.80 19.64
C ASP A 31 23.27 -22.09 20.65
N PHE A 32 23.62 -20.82 20.40
CA PHE A 32 24.39 -20.00 21.36
C PHE A 32 23.67 -19.83 22.72
N LEU A 33 22.35 -20.01 22.79
CA LEU A 33 21.60 -19.98 24.06
C LEU A 33 22.00 -21.13 25.01
N LYS A 34 22.56 -22.21 24.47
CA LYS A 34 23.06 -23.38 25.23
C LYS A 34 24.55 -23.28 25.57
N GLY A 35 25.26 -22.27 25.05
CA GLY A 35 26.69 -22.11 25.18
C GLY A 35 27.17 -20.68 25.00
N LYS A 36 28.31 -20.48 24.35
CA LYS A 36 28.84 -19.17 24.00
C LYS A 36 28.51 -18.79 22.57
N LEU A 37 28.29 -17.50 22.34
CA LEU A 37 28.19 -16.99 20.99
C LEU A 37 29.55 -17.14 20.28
N THR A 38 29.53 -17.71 19.07
CA THR A 38 30.71 -17.90 18.24
C THR A 38 30.47 -17.31 16.85
N GLN A 39 31.52 -17.10 16.09
CA GLN A 39 31.43 -16.61 14.71
C GLN A 39 30.55 -17.51 13.83
N ALA A 40 30.51 -18.83 14.09
CA ALA A 40 29.67 -19.77 13.34
C ALA A 40 28.16 -19.50 13.47
N HIS A 41 27.73 -18.83 14.54
CA HIS A 41 26.32 -18.45 14.75
C HIS A 41 25.92 -17.18 13.99
N LEU A 42 26.89 -16.36 13.53
CA LEU A 42 26.62 -15.06 12.92
C LEU A 42 26.14 -15.20 11.48
N LYS A 43 25.33 -14.25 11.06
CA LYS A 43 25.01 -14.05 9.65
C LYS A 43 26.22 -13.48 8.90
N GLU A 44 26.36 -13.86 7.64
CA GLU A 44 27.39 -13.29 6.75
C GLU A 44 27.10 -11.79 6.48
N PHE A 45 25.81 -11.45 6.32
CA PHE A 45 25.33 -10.10 6.09
C PHE A 45 24.27 -9.73 7.12
N PRO A 46 24.66 -9.29 8.33
CA PRO A 46 23.69 -8.89 9.34
C PRO A 46 22.92 -7.64 8.89
N SER A 47 21.60 -7.64 9.12
CA SER A 47 20.77 -6.44 8.93
C SER A 47 21.16 -5.39 9.98
N ALA A 48 21.27 -4.13 9.58
CA ALA A 48 21.77 -3.08 10.45
C ALA A 48 20.72 -2.04 10.84
N LEU A 49 19.45 -2.37 10.74
CA LEU A 49 18.38 -1.38 10.88
C LEU A 49 17.75 -1.35 12.28
N TRP A 50 18.56 -1.49 13.32
CA TRP A 50 18.09 -1.48 14.72
C TRP A 50 17.38 -0.17 15.12
N GLY A 51 17.67 0.93 14.44
CA GLY A 51 17.28 2.29 14.81
C GLY A 51 15.85 2.52 15.27
N CYS A 52 14.88 1.80 14.74
CA CYS A 52 13.44 1.95 15.04
C CYS A 52 12.82 0.73 15.74
N ILE A 53 13.49 -0.42 15.75
CA ILE A 53 12.94 -1.71 16.22
C ILE A 53 12.37 -1.64 17.65
N PRO A 54 13.05 -1.09 18.67
CA PRO A 54 12.51 -1.09 20.03
C PRO A 54 11.24 -0.27 20.20
N ALA A 55 11.11 0.84 19.46
CA ALA A 55 9.90 1.65 19.49
C ALA A 55 8.74 0.94 18.77
N ILE A 56 9.00 0.25 17.65
CA ILE A 56 8.00 -0.57 16.96
C ILE A 56 7.53 -1.69 17.90
N ASN A 57 8.43 -2.43 18.52
CA ASN A 57 8.09 -3.48 19.49
C ASN A 57 7.29 -2.95 20.70
N MET A 58 7.55 -1.70 21.13
CA MET A 58 6.77 -1.02 22.17
C MET A 58 5.31 -0.88 21.72
N VAL A 59 5.08 -0.40 20.50
CA VAL A 59 3.72 -0.23 19.98
C VAL A 59 3.00 -1.57 19.85
N TYR A 60 3.64 -2.59 19.28
CA TYR A 60 3.04 -3.93 19.18
C TYR A 60 2.66 -4.51 20.55
N ALA A 61 3.54 -4.37 21.56
CA ALA A 61 3.26 -4.83 22.91
C ALA A 61 2.00 -4.17 23.51
N HIS A 62 1.87 -2.84 23.35
CA HIS A 62 0.73 -2.11 23.89
C HIS A 62 -0.54 -2.28 23.06
N VAL A 63 -0.46 -2.45 21.73
CA VAL A 63 -1.60 -2.84 20.89
C VAL A 63 -2.15 -4.19 21.33
N SER A 64 -1.29 -5.20 21.48
CA SER A 64 -1.69 -6.53 21.93
C SER A 64 -2.34 -6.49 23.33
N ARG A 65 -1.79 -5.67 24.26
CA ARG A 65 -2.39 -5.43 25.57
C ARG A 65 -3.79 -4.80 25.49
N LEU A 66 -3.96 -3.77 24.65
CA LEU A 66 -5.27 -3.11 24.51
C LEU A 66 -6.31 -4.04 23.92
N THR A 67 -5.92 -4.79 22.89
CA THR A 67 -6.81 -5.79 22.27
C THR A 67 -7.20 -6.87 23.28
N GLY A 68 -6.24 -7.42 24.03
CA GLY A 68 -6.52 -8.44 25.05
C GLY A 68 -7.38 -7.92 26.21
N LYS A 69 -7.17 -6.67 26.64
CA LYS A 69 -7.87 -6.07 27.77
C LYS A 69 -9.28 -5.57 27.45
N TYR A 70 -9.46 -4.96 26.27
CA TYR A 70 -10.69 -4.26 25.91
C TYR A 70 -11.48 -4.90 24.78
N GLY A 71 -10.95 -5.94 24.14
CA GLY A 71 -11.60 -6.64 23.01
C GLY A 71 -11.69 -5.81 21.73
N GLU A 72 -10.89 -4.75 21.60
CA GLU A 72 -10.91 -3.89 20.40
C GLU A 72 -10.26 -4.59 19.20
N LYS A 73 -10.85 -4.41 18.04
CA LYS A 73 -10.28 -4.89 16.77
C LYS A 73 -9.23 -3.90 16.28
N ILE A 74 -7.96 -4.19 16.54
CA ILE A 74 -6.84 -3.33 16.16
C ILE A 74 -5.93 -4.05 15.16
N ALA A 75 -5.71 -3.47 13.99
CA ALA A 75 -4.66 -3.88 13.06
C ALA A 75 -3.47 -2.92 13.17
N VAL A 76 -2.27 -3.36 12.77
CA VAL A 76 -1.07 -2.52 12.74
C VAL A 76 -0.58 -2.38 11.32
N VAL A 77 -0.41 -1.14 10.86
CA VAL A 77 0.31 -0.82 9.62
C VAL A 77 1.67 -0.26 9.99
N ASN A 78 2.72 -0.96 9.60
CA ASN A 78 4.09 -0.52 9.83
C ASN A 78 4.62 0.18 8.58
N GLY A 79 4.75 1.50 8.63
CA GLY A 79 5.16 2.32 7.49
C GLY A 79 6.67 2.33 7.23
N SER A 80 7.49 2.04 8.24
CA SER A 80 8.92 1.99 8.01
C SER A 80 9.31 0.65 7.40
N GLY A 81 9.95 0.64 6.23
CA GLY A 81 10.48 -0.56 5.59
C GLY A 81 11.51 -1.34 6.41
N HIS A 82 11.88 -0.82 7.56
CA HIS A 82 12.86 -1.37 8.49
C HIS A 82 12.21 -2.05 9.71
N GLY A 83 10.96 -2.41 9.63
CA GLY A 83 10.21 -3.00 10.73
C GLY A 83 9.88 -4.48 10.58
N LEU A 84 10.35 -5.13 9.52
CA LEU A 84 10.01 -6.54 9.25
C LEU A 84 10.44 -7.46 10.40
N GLU A 85 11.64 -7.30 10.94
CA GLU A 85 12.13 -8.12 12.05
C GLU A 85 11.32 -7.90 13.33
N ALA A 86 10.82 -6.68 13.57
CA ALA A 86 9.90 -6.43 14.67
C ALA A 86 8.54 -7.09 14.44
N SER A 87 7.98 -6.99 13.23
CA SER A 87 6.71 -7.62 12.87
C SER A 87 6.80 -9.14 13.00
N LEU A 88 7.85 -9.76 12.46
CA LEU A 88 8.08 -11.21 12.58
C LEU A 88 8.29 -11.65 14.03
N ALA A 89 9.05 -10.88 14.81
CA ALA A 89 9.28 -11.20 16.24
C ALA A 89 7.98 -11.19 17.03
N ASN A 90 7.11 -10.18 16.83
CA ASN A 90 5.82 -10.10 17.49
C ASN A 90 4.88 -11.21 17.02
N ALA A 91 4.79 -11.47 15.71
CA ALA A 91 3.97 -12.54 15.15
C ALA A 91 4.41 -13.94 15.63
N PHE A 92 5.72 -14.15 15.82
CA PHE A 92 6.25 -15.39 16.40
C PHE A 92 5.89 -15.52 17.89
N LEU A 93 6.12 -14.48 18.70
CA LEU A 93 5.93 -14.53 20.14
C LEU A 93 4.48 -14.65 20.56
N ASN A 94 3.55 -14.00 19.86
CA ASN A 94 2.11 -14.11 20.12
C ASN A 94 1.47 -15.32 19.42
N GLY A 95 2.22 -16.05 18.58
CA GLY A 95 1.80 -17.27 17.92
C GLY A 95 1.03 -17.08 16.62
N SER A 96 0.80 -15.86 16.13
CA SER A 96 0.10 -15.63 14.86
C SER A 96 0.88 -16.15 13.65
N LEU A 97 2.22 -16.09 13.68
CA LEU A 97 3.05 -16.65 12.65
C LEU A 97 2.88 -18.18 12.53
N LEU A 98 2.66 -18.85 13.67
CA LEU A 98 2.58 -20.31 13.74
C LEU A 98 1.28 -20.86 13.13
N GLU A 99 0.23 -20.05 13.02
CA GLU A 99 -1.01 -20.41 12.33
C GLU A 99 -0.77 -20.69 10.83
N TYR A 100 0.18 -19.96 10.24
CA TYR A 100 0.52 -20.05 8.82
C TYR A 100 1.76 -20.89 8.54
N TYR A 101 2.64 -21.05 9.53
CA TYR A 101 3.90 -21.79 9.42
C TYR A 101 4.09 -22.77 10.58
N PRO A 102 3.31 -23.89 10.61
CA PRO A 102 3.36 -24.85 11.71
C PRO A 102 4.75 -25.47 11.94
N SER A 103 5.58 -25.59 10.90
CA SER A 103 6.96 -26.12 10.99
C SER A 103 7.86 -25.32 11.94
N ILE A 104 7.57 -24.02 12.13
CA ILE A 104 8.31 -23.18 13.08
C ILE A 104 7.92 -23.53 14.52
N SER A 105 6.70 -24.03 14.76
CA SER A 105 6.23 -24.38 16.10
C SER A 105 7.07 -25.48 16.76
N GLU A 106 7.52 -26.46 15.99
CA GLU A 106 8.29 -27.60 16.50
C GLU A 106 9.72 -27.21 16.90
N GLY A 107 10.39 -26.39 16.09
CA GLY A 107 11.77 -25.98 16.32
C GLY A 107 11.92 -24.63 17.02
N GLY A 108 10.83 -23.88 17.23
CA GLY A 108 10.82 -22.61 17.95
C GLY A 108 11.70 -21.56 17.30
N LEU A 109 12.48 -20.84 18.13
CA LEU A 109 13.35 -19.76 17.65
C LEU A 109 14.39 -20.22 16.64
N ASP A 110 14.96 -21.41 16.80
CA ASP A 110 15.96 -21.92 15.85
C ASP A 110 15.37 -22.09 14.45
N SER A 111 14.17 -22.67 14.35
CA SER A 111 13.47 -22.80 13.06
C SER A 111 13.14 -21.43 12.46
N LEU A 112 12.69 -20.46 13.25
CA LEU A 112 12.43 -19.10 12.76
C LEU A 112 13.70 -18.46 12.18
N LEU A 113 14.84 -18.58 12.87
CA LEU A 113 16.11 -18.00 12.42
C LEU A 113 16.60 -18.64 11.12
N ARG A 114 16.47 -19.97 10.98
CA ARG A 114 16.82 -20.70 9.75
C ARG A 114 15.89 -20.32 8.59
N GLU A 115 14.58 -20.27 8.83
CA GLU A 115 13.63 -19.82 7.80
C GLU A 115 13.93 -18.39 7.34
N TYR A 116 14.20 -17.48 8.27
CA TYR A 116 14.54 -16.10 7.92
C TYR A 116 15.85 -16.00 7.13
N GLU A 117 16.86 -16.84 7.40
CA GLU A 117 18.15 -16.82 6.70
C GLU A 117 18.08 -17.43 5.31
N PHE A 118 17.36 -18.55 5.14
CA PHE A 118 17.43 -19.37 3.93
C PHE A 118 16.17 -19.37 3.08
N ASN A 119 15.06 -18.87 3.59
CA ASN A 119 13.79 -18.83 2.86
C ASN A 119 13.41 -17.39 2.50
N PRO A 120 13.48 -17.00 1.21
CA PRO A 120 13.19 -15.65 0.76
C PRO A 120 11.81 -15.12 1.19
N LYS A 121 10.83 -16.00 1.40
CA LYS A 121 9.48 -15.61 1.85
C LYS A 121 9.47 -14.92 3.20
N PHE A 122 10.43 -15.21 4.07
CA PHE A 122 10.57 -14.56 5.37
C PHE A 122 11.35 -13.26 5.32
N GLN A 123 11.98 -12.95 4.19
CA GLN A 123 12.76 -11.73 3.98
C GLN A 123 11.92 -10.60 3.33
N VAL A 124 10.67 -10.88 3.00
CA VAL A 124 9.71 -9.91 2.45
C VAL A 124 8.51 -9.73 3.38
N ALA A 125 7.94 -8.53 3.39
CA ALA A 125 6.81 -8.21 4.25
C ALA A 125 5.60 -9.13 3.99
N ALA A 126 5.38 -9.56 2.74
CA ALA A 126 4.29 -10.45 2.37
C ALA A 126 4.30 -11.79 3.15
N GLY A 127 5.46 -12.29 3.56
CA GLY A 127 5.56 -13.51 4.36
C GLY A 127 5.18 -13.35 5.83
N CYS A 128 5.03 -12.12 6.32
CA CYS A 128 4.66 -11.84 7.70
C CYS A 128 3.14 -11.55 7.82
N PRO A 129 2.39 -12.28 8.67
CA PRO A 129 0.99 -12.00 8.92
C PRO A 129 0.76 -10.57 9.40
N GLY A 130 -0.37 -9.99 9.03
CA GLY A 130 -0.75 -8.64 9.42
C GLY A 130 -0.15 -7.52 8.57
N THR A 131 0.69 -7.81 7.59
CA THR A 131 1.29 -6.79 6.71
C THR A 131 0.43 -6.55 5.46
N VAL A 132 0.41 -5.30 4.99
CA VAL A 132 -0.42 -4.85 3.86
C VAL A 132 0.37 -4.19 2.73
N GLN A 133 1.68 -4.04 2.89
CA GLN A 133 2.54 -3.38 1.90
C GLN A 133 3.99 -3.85 2.03
N SER A 134 4.77 -3.64 0.98
CA SER A 134 6.19 -3.99 0.96
C SER A 134 7.05 -3.16 1.92
N GLY A 135 6.60 -1.94 2.27
CA GLY A 135 7.33 -1.00 3.13
C GLY A 135 8.63 -0.45 2.52
N LEU A 136 8.88 -0.71 1.24
CA LEU A 136 10.13 -0.31 0.58
C LEU A 136 10.12 1.16 0.12
N GLU A 137 8.96 1.77 -0.05
CA GLU A 137 8.80 3.18 -0.34
C GLU A 137 8.12 3.88 0.85
N LEU A 138 8.70 4.98 1.31
CA LEU A 138 8.20 5.73 2.45
C LEU A 138 7.12 6.74 2.02
N GLY A 139 6.12 6.94 2.87
CA GLY A 139 5.12 7.99 2.70
C GLY A 139 3.70 7.50 2.39
N HIS A 140 3.49 6.21 2.25
CA HIS A 140 2.19 5.65 1.85
C HIS A 140 1.42 4.98 3.00
N SER A 141 2.08 4.73 4.14
CA SER A 141 1.49 3.99 5.27
C SER A 141 0.19 4.58 5.77
N LEU A 142 0.12 5.91 5.92
CA LEU A 142 -1.06 6.58 6.44
C LEU A 142 -2.25 6.49 5.46
N ALA A 143 -2.00 6.64 4.17
CA ALA A 143 -3.03 6.47 3.14
C ALA A 143 -3.55 5.02 3.10
N HIS A 144 -2.65 4.02 3.15
CA HIS A 144 -3.04 2.61 3.25
C HIS A 144 -3.86 2.32 4.52
N ALA A 145 -3.45 2.87 5.67
CA ALA A 145 -4.18 2.72 6.92
C ALA A 145 -5.61 3.27 6.82
N TYR A 146 -5.77 4.45 6.19
CA TYR A 146 -7.10 5.00 5.92
C TYR A 146 -7.90 4.14 4.95
N GLY A 147 -7.28 3.61 3.90
CA GLY A 147 -7.95 2.68 2.98
C GLY A 147 -8.51 1.43 3.68
N LEU A 148 -7.77 0.88 4.64
CA LEU A 148 -8.21 -0.30 5.42
C LEU A 148 -9.43 -0.03 6.30
N VAL A 149 -9.56 1.17 6.86
CA VAL A 149 -10.68 1.49 7.77
C VAL A 149 -11.95 1.88 7.04
N LEU A 150 -11.90 2.19 5.73
CA LEU A 150 -13.09 2.48 4.95
C LEU A 150 -14.05 1.28 4.97
N ASP A 151 -15.32 1.55 5.28
CA ASP A 151 -16.39 0.55 5.43
C ASP A 151 -16.10 -0.56 6.47
N ASN A 152 -15.22 -0.28 7.44
CA ASN A 152 -14.89 -1.13 8.58
C ASN A 152 -15.11 -0.41 9.91
N PRO A 153 -16.35 -0.14 10.35
CA PRO A 153 -16.65 0.77 11.46
C PRO A 153 -16.03 0.35 12.81
N ASP A 154 -15.83 -0.95 13.03
CA ASP A 154 -15.25 -1.48 14.27
C ASP A 154 -13.72 -1.48 14.27
N LEU A 155 -13.09 -1.28 13.11
CA LEU A 155 -11.64 -1.41 12.97
C LEU A 155 -10.92 -0.16 13.47
N ILE A 156 -9.88 -0.37 14.27
CA ILE A 156 -8.85 0.62 14.56
C ILE A 156 -7.59 0.18 13.82
N VAL A 157 -6.99 1.08 13.05
CA VAL A 157 -5.67 0.84 12.45
C VAL A 157 -4.63 1.69 13.17
N CYS A 158 -3.74 1.04 13.91
CA CYS A 158 -2.56 1.69 14.48
C CYS A 158 -1.51 1.83 13.38
N CYS A 159 -1.32 3.05 12.88
CA CYS A 159 -0.37 3.35 11.81
C CYS A 159 0.95 3.85 12.38
N LEU A 160 1.99 3.02 12.30
CA LEU A 160 3.35 3.37 12.69
C LEU A 160 4.03 4.18 11.58
N ILE A 161 4.45 5.39 11.91
CA ILE A 161 5.07 6.34 10.98
C ILE A 161 6.46 6.69 11.50
N GLY A 162 7.50 6.49 10.70
CA GLY A 162 8.83 7.00 11.01
C GLY A 162 8.88 8.53 10.87
N ASP A 163 9.66 9.21 11.69
CA ASP A 163 9.83 10.67 11.60
C ASP A 163 10.44 11.12 10.27
N GLY A 164 11.27 10.29 9.63
CA GLY A 164 11.74 10.52 8.27
C GLY A 164 10.65 10.31 7.21
N GLU A 165 9.77 9.34 7.40
CA GLU A 165 8.61 9.12 6.55
C GLU A 165 7.61 10.28 6.64
N ALA A 166 7.43 10.82 7.85
CA ALA A 166 6.53 11.96 8.10
C ALA A 166 6.89 13.22 7.31
N GLU A 167 8.13 13.34 6.80
CA GLU A 167 8.60 14.45 5.98
C GLU A 167 8.35 14.26 4.47
N THR A 168 7.83 13.11 4.03
CA THR A 168 7.57 12.85 2.61
C THR A 168 6.31 13.59 2.14
N GLY A 169 6.31 14.04 0.88
CA GLY A 169 5.14 14.70 0.29
C GLY A 169 3.86 13.86 0.33
N PRO A 170 3.91 12.56 -0.05
CA PRO A 170 2.74 11.69 0.03
C PRO A 170 2.15 11.59 1.43
N LEU A 171 2.96 11.42 2.47
CA LEU A 171 2.45 11.33 3.84
C LEU A 171 1.89 12.66 4.32
N THR A 172 2.51 13.78 3.93
CA THR A 172 2.02 15.12 4.27
C THR A 172 0.60 15.34 3.76
N ALA A 173 0.29 14.93 2.54
CA ALA A 173 -1.06 15.00 2.00
C ALA A 173 -2.03 14.02 2.70
N ALA A 174 -1.55 12.84 3.09
CA ALA A 174 -2.36 11.80 3.72
C ALA A 174 -2.88 12.18 5.12
N TRP A 175 -2.30 13.17 5.81
CA TRP A 175 -2.82 13.67 7.09
C TRP A 175 -4.27 14.19 6.97
N PHE A 176 -4.69 14.68 5.82
CA PHE A 176 -6.06 15.15 5.59
C PHE A 176 -7.06 14.02 5.35
N SER A 177 -6.63 12.76 5.30
CA SER A 177 -7.52 11.61 5.04
C SER A 177 -8.65 11.47 6.06
N HIS A 178 -8.46 11.93 7.30
CA HIS A 178 -9.48 11.89 8.34
C HIS A 178 -10.74 12.70 8.00
N LEU A 179 -10.61 13.72 7.13
CA LEU A 179 -11.73 14.55 6.67
C LEU A 179 -12.68 13.78 5.74
N TYR A 180 -12.21 12.68 5.15
CA TYR A 180 -12.96 11.84 4.23
C TYR A 180 -13.64 10.64 4.92
N ARG A 181 -13.54 10.55 6.24
CA ARG A 181 -14.10 9.45 7.01
C ARG A 181 -15.59 9.64 7.30
N ASN A 182 -16.40 8.62 7.03
CA ASN A 182 -17.76 8.52 7.53
C ASN A 182 -17.76 7.92 8.94
N SER A 183 -18.24 8.66 9.95
CA SER A 183 -18.19 8.22 11.35
C SER A 183 -19.03 6.97 11.65
N GLN A 184 -20.01 6.65 10.82
CA GLN A 184 -20.92 5.50 11.00
C GLN A 184 -20.45 4.26 10.25
N LYS A 185 -19.81 4.44 9.07
CA LYS A 185 -19.41 3.34 8.18
C LYS A 185 -17.93 3.01 8.27
N ASP A 186 -17.09 4.00 8.63
CA ASP A 186 -15.64 3.85 8.58
C ASP A 186 -15.03 3.74 9.99
N GLY A 187 -14.00 2.91 10.11
CA GLY A 187 -13.19 2.80 11.31
C GLY A 187 -12.30 4.04 11.56
N ILE A 188 -11.33 3.90 12.43
CA ILE A 188 -10.46 5.01 12.84
C ILE A 188 -8.99 4.61 12.70
N VAL A 189 -8.18 5.52 12.16
CA VAL A 189 -6.72 5.40 12.17
C VAL A 189 -6.17 6.10 13.41
N LEU A 190 -5.29 5.41 14.15
CA LEU A 190 -4.47 5.95 15.23
C LEU A 190 -3.02 6.08 14.73
N PRO A 191 -2.59 7.26 14.27
CA PRO A 191 -1.21 7.47 13.89
C PRO A 191 -0.28 7.44 15.11
N VAL A 192 0.87 6.75 14.98
CA VAL A 192 1.93 6.73 15.98
C VAL A 192 3.24 7.12 15.31
N ILE A 193 3.74 8.32 15.58
CA ILE A 193 5.01 8.80 15.04
C ILE A 193 6.15 8.30 15.95
N ASN A 194 7.02 7.47 15.38
CA ASN A 194 8.29 7.08 16.01
C ASN A 194 9.34 8.18 15.76
N LEU A 195 9.45 9.11 16.71
CA LEU A 195 10.34 10.26 16.62
C LEU A 195 11.70 9.93 17.27
N ASN A 196 12.57 9.30 16.49
CA ASN A 196 13.93 8.96 16.96
C ASN A 196 14.99 10.00 16.57
N GLY A 197 14.62 10.99 15.78
CA GLY A 197 15.43 12.15 15.41
C GLY A 197 16.30 11.99 14.17
N TYR A 198 16.24 10.85 13.48
CA TYR A 198 17.12 10.60 12.34
C TYR A 198 16.40 9.89 11.18
N LYS A 199 16.68 10.34 9.96
CA LYS A 199 16.44 9.63 8.69
C LYS A 199 17.78 9.15 8.15
N SER A 200 18.01 7.84 8.22
CA SER A 200 19.33 7.25 7.96
C SER A 200 20.45 7.96 8.76
N ALA A 201 21.33 8.71 8.13
CA ALA A 201 22.43 9.44 8.78
C ALA A 201 22.12 10.93 9.08
N ALA A 202 21.02 11.48 8.55
CA ALA A 202 20.67 12.88 8.72
C ALA A 202 19.60 13.08 9.81
N ARG A 203 19.57 14.25 10.44
CA ARG A 203 18.52 14.67 11.35
C ARG A 203 17.20 14.85 10.63
N THR A 204 16.10 14.53 11.31
CA THR A 204 14.75 14.83 10.83
C THR A 204 14.34 16.25 11.21
N GLN A 205 13.48 16.88 10.40
CA GLN A 205 12.96 18.21 10.69
C GLN A 205 12.06 18.18 11.93
N LEU A 206 11.23 17.17 12.10
CA LEU A 206 10.37 17.01 13.27
C LEU A 206 11.19 16.95 14.57
N SER A 207 12.41 16.42 14.54
CA SER A 207 13.28 16.35 15.73
C SER A 207 13.80 17.71 16.21
N THR A 208 13.71 18.74 15.37
CA THR A 208 14.10 20.12 15.72
C THR A 208 12.99 20.90 16.41
N LEU A 209 11.76 20.40 16.38
CA LEU A 209 10.61 21.07 16.96
C LEU A 209 10.51 20.82 18.46
N SER A 210 10.09 21.86 19.19
CA SER A 210 9.72 21.72 20.60
C SER A 210 8.43 20.89 20.76
N THR A 211 8.16 20.46 21.97
CA THR A 211 6.91 19.72 22.29
C THR A 211 5.66 20.53 21.95
N GLU A 212 5.68 21.85 22.21
CA GLU A 212 4.58 22.76 21.91
C GLU A 212 4.40 22.95 20.39
N GLN A 213 5.51 23.07 19.64
CA GLN A 213 5.45 23.16 18.18
C GLN A 213 4.92 21.87 17.55
N LEU A 214 5.32 20.69 18.06
CA LEU A 214 4.77 19.41 17.61
C LEU A 214 3.26 19.31 17.87
N ARG A 215 2.79 19.72 19.08
CA ARG A 215 1.35 19.76 19.36
C ARG A 215 0.61 20.71 18.45
N SER A 216 1.16 21.90 18.21
CA SER A 216 0.55 22.91 17.32
C SER A 216 0.49 22.42 15.87
N LEU A 217 1.53 21.76 15.38
CA LEU A 217 1.57 21.16 14.05
C LEU A 217 0.47 20.10 13.91
N MET A 218 0.40 19.16 14.84
CA MET A 218 -0.60 18.10 14.79
C MET A 218 -2.02 18.63 14.95
N LYS A 219 -2.21 19.65 15.78
CA LYS A 219 -3.51 20.34 15.92
C LYS A 219 -3.93 20.98 14.61
N GLY A 220 -3.02 21.66 13.89
CA GLY A 220 -3.28 22.24 12.57
C GLY A 220 -3.64 21.20 11.50
N LEU A 221 -3.19 19.95 11.68
CA LEU A 221 -3.52 18.81 10.82
C LEU A 221 -4.79 18.05 11.28
N GLY A 222 -5.50 18.53 12.33
CA GLY A 222 -6.72 17.90 12.81
C GLY A 222 -6.52 16.81 13.88
N TYR A 223 -5.32 16.74 14.52
CA TYR A 223 -5.01 15.71 15.50
C TYR A 223 -4.65 16.27 16.87
N ARG A 224 -5.05 15.53 17.91
CA ARG A 224 -4.61 15.76 19.29
C ARG A 224 -3.41 14.89 19.60
N ALA A 225 -2.22 15.48 19.72
CA ALA A 225 -0.99 14.73 19.95
C ALA A 225 -0.77 14.42 21.43
N HIS A 226 -0.65 13.14 21.76
CA HIS A 226 -0.15 12.61 23.02
C HIS A 226 1.34 12.30 22.86
N ILE A 227 2.20 13.08 23.51
CA ILE A 227 3.66 12.97 23.35
C ILE A 227 4.22 12.24 24.56
N VAL A 228 4.90 11.11 24.31
CA VAL A 228 5.64 10.33 25.28
C VAL A 228 7.10 10.39 24.93
N GLN A 229 7.95 10.80 25.90
CA GLN A 229 9.38 10.89 25.63
C GLN A 229 10.20 10.37 26.81
N GLY A 230 11.30 9.69 26.53
CA GLY A 230 12.19 9.20 27.56
C GLY A 230 13.24 8.23 27.06
N THR A 231 14.11 7.84 28.00
CA THR A 231 15.17 6.83 27.79
C THR A 231 15.01 5.64 28.72
N ASP A 232 14.32 5.83 29.86
CA ASP A 232 14.04 4.77 30.83
C ASP A 232 12.85 3.93 30.35
N PRO A 233 13.04 2.64 30.08
CA PRO A 233 11.96 1.79 29.55
C PRO A 233 10.75 1.67 30.47
N GLU A 234 10.94 1.69 31.79
CA GLU A 234 9.84 1.55 32.76
C GLU A 234 8.91 2.76 32.72
N LEU A 235 9.50 3.96 32.79
CA LEU A 235 8.76 5.21 32.72
C LEU A 235 8.05 5.36 31.36
N VAL A 236 8.76 5.06 30.27
CA VAL A 236 8.17 5.14 28.92
C VAL A 236 7.01 4.16 28.75
N HIS A 237 7.10 2.92 29.26
CA HIS A 237 5.98 1.98 29.25
C HIS A 237 4.76 2.50 30.02
N MET A 238 4.97 3.10 31.19
CA MET A 238 3.88 3.66 32.01
C MET A 238 3.17 4.81 31.29
N GLU A 239 3.95 5.77 30.78
CA GLU A 239 3.44 6.93 30.08
C GLU A 239 2.75 6.54 28.76
N PHE A 240 3.37 5.62 28.00
CA PHE A 240 2.81 5.17 26.72
C PHE A 240 1.50 4.38 26.91
N ALA A 241 1.42 3.55 27.94
CA ALA A 241 0.17 2.88 28.29
C ALA A 241 -0.95 3.88 28.60
N GLY A 242 -0.65 4.91 29.39
CA GLY A 242 -1.60 5.97 29.70
C GLY A 242 -2.04 6.76 28.47
N ALA A 243 -1.11 7.07 27.56
CA ALA A 243 -1.39 7.76 26.31
C ALA A 243 -2.26 6.90 25.37
N MET A 244 -1.97 5.60 25.26
CA MET A 244 -2.77 4.66 24.46
C MET A 244 -4.20 4.50 25.02
N GLU A 245 -4.37 4.43 26.33
CA GLU A 245 -5.71 4.35 26.94
C GLU A 245 -6.53 5.64 26.73
N LYS A 246 -5.87 6.82 26.81
CA LYS A 246 -6.51 8.10 26.47
C LYS A 246 -6.92 8.15 25.00
N ALA A 247 -6.02 7.76 24.10
CA ALA A 247 -6.31 7.71 22.68
C ALA A 247 -7.48 6.77 22.38
N LEU A 248 -7.55 5.60 23.03
CA LEU A 248 -8.68 4.67 22.88
C LEU A 248 -10.01 5.28 23.37
N ALA A 249 -9.99 6.01 24.49
CA ALA A 249 -11.18 6.70 24.99
C ALA A 249 -11.65 7.78 24.01
N GLU A 250 -10.75 8.57 23.44
CA GLU A 250 -11.03 9.58 22.41
C GLU A 250 -11.58 8.94 21.12
N ILE A 251 -11.05 7.78 20.71
CA ILE A 251 -11.55 6.99 19.58
C ILE A 251 -13.00 6.53 19.83
N LYS A 252 -13.29 6.01 21.02
CA LYS A 252 -14.66 5.60 21.40
C LYS A 252 -15.63 6.78 21.38
N GLU A 253 -15.20 7.92 21.88
CA GLU A 253 -15.97 9.15 21.82
C GLU A 253 -16.22 9.58 20.37
N ALA A 254 -15.20 9.56 19.52
CA ALA A 254 -15.31 9.94 18.11
C ALA A 254 -16.23 8.99 17.30
N ARG A 255 -16.33 7.71 17.67
CA ARG A 255 -17.28 6.75 17.08
C ARG A 255 -18.73 7.05 17.47
N GLY A 256 -18.96 7.52 18.70
CA GLY A 256 -20.31 7.82 19.22
C GLY A 256 -20.89 9.16 18.78
N ARG A 257 -20.06 10.06 18.22
CA ARG A 257 -20.49 11.39 17.80
C ARG A 257 -21.11 11.36 16.41
N LEU A 258 -22.32 11.92 16.29
CA LEU A 258 -22.94 12.22 15.01
C LEU A 258 -22.16 13.34 14.29
N GLN A 259 -22.12 13.30 12.97
CA GLN A 259 -21.33 14.16 12.08
C GLN A 259 -21.67 15.67 12.12
N ASN A 260 -22.60 16.10 12.94
CA ASN A 260 -23.18 17.45 12.95
C ASN A 260 -22.52 18.41 13.95
N LEU A 261 -21.33 18.09 14.49
CA LEU A 261 -20.62 19.02 15.37
C LEU A 261 -19.68 19.93 14.56
N PRO A 262 -19.52 21.21 14.95
CA PRO A 262 -18.57 22.12 14.34
C PRO A 262 -17.16 21.51 14.32
N SER A 263 -16.45 21.70 13.21
CA SER A 263 -15.10 21.15 12.96
C SER A 263 -14.05 21.57 14.01
N ASP A 264 -14.32 22.64 14.77
CA ASP A 264 -13.37 23.22 15.73
C ASP A 264 -13.13 22.39 17.00
N GLU A 265 -13.93 21.35 17.24
CA GLU A 265 -13.82 20.49 18.43
C GLU A 265 -13.45 19.03 18.14
N MET A 266 -13.32 18.63 16.88
CA MET A 266 -13.13 17.23 16.53
C MET A 266 -11.70 16.91 16.11
N TYR A 267 -10.83 16.71 17.10
CA TYR A 267 -9.48 16.21 16.88
C TYR A 267 -9.42 14.70 17.11
N LEU A 268 -8.89 13.95 16.13
CA LEU A 268 -8.56 12.54 16.32
C LEU A 268 -7.25 12.39 17.11
N PRO A 269 -7.09 11.35 17.94
CA PRO A 269 -5.84 11.15 18.67
C PRO A 269 -4.68 10.79 17.72
N CYS A 270 -3.48 11.23 18.07
CA CYS A 270 -2.21 10.85 17.50
C CYS A 270 -1.19 10.68 18.62
N LEU A 271 -0.31 9.70 18.51
CA LEU A 271 0.77 9.49 19.47
C LEU A 271 2.10 9.90 18.85
N ILE A 272 2.97 10.50 19.66
CA ILE A 272 4.37 10.76 19.29
C ILE A 272 5.25 10.09 20.34
N LEU A 273 5.94 9.02 19.94
CA LEU A 273 6.89 8.30 20.79
C LEU A 273 8.31 8.79 20.50
N LYS A 274 8.87 9.59 21.42
CA LYS A 274 10.18 10.20 21.29
C LYS A 274 11.20 9.45 22.13
N THR A 275 11.97 8.56 21.50
CA THR A 275 13.01 7.74 22.12
C THR A 275 14.33 7.87 21.37
N PRO A 276 15.48 7.54 21.96
CA PRO A 276 16.75 7.56 21.23
C PRO A 276 16.73 6.60 20.06
N LYS A 277 17.34 6.98 18.95
CA LYS A 277 17.54 6.06 17.83
C LYS A 277 18.35 4.85 18.28
N GLY A 278 17.89 3.64 17.95
CA GLY A 278 18.52 2.41 18.41
C GLY A 278 18.44 2.19 19.91
N TRP A 279 17.38 2.68 20.54
CA TRP A 279 17.10 2.52 21.95
C TRP A 279 17.39 1.11 22.44
N THR A 280 18.00 0.99 23.63
CA THR A 280 18.48 -0.27 24.23
C THR A 280 19.66 -0.96 23.53
N ALA A 281 20.23 -0.36 22.51
CA ALA A 281 21.52 -0.79 21.98
C ALA A 281 22.67 -0.47 22.97
N PRO A 282 23.87 -1.02 22.75
CA PRO A 282 25.04 -0.61 23.50
C PRO A 282 25.24 0.91 23.43
N LYS A 283 25.54 1.53 24.59
CA LYS A 283 25.79 2.98 24.64
C LYS A 283 27.03 3.36 23.82
N LEU A 284 28.06 2.49 23.88
CA LEU A 284 29.34 2.69 23.20
C LEU A 284 29.68 1.45 22.38
N VAL A 285 30.29 1.66 21.20
CA VAL A 285 30.98 0.65 20.39
C VAL A 285 32.41 1.15 20.20
N GLY A 286 33.35 0.50 20.85
CA GLY A 286 34.68 1.05 21.04
C GLY A 286 34.63 2.31 21.93
N ALA A 287 35.25 3.40 21.49
CA ALA A 287 35.22 4.70 22.14
C ALA A 287 34.07 5.61 21.72
N GLU A 288 33.23 5.16 20.76
CA GLU A 288 32.25 6.03 20.12
C GLU A 288 30.82 5.73 20.58
N THR A 289 30.04 6.80 20.77
CA THR A 289 28.61 6.69 21.09
C THR A 289 27.87 5.99 19.96
N PHE A 290 27.04 5.00 20.31
CA PHE A 290 26.25 4.22 19.37
C PHE A 290 24.74 4.49 19.52
N GLU A 291 24.13 4.18 20.67
CA GLU A 291 22.72 4.49 20.92
C GLU A 291 22.47 6.00 20.81
N GLY A 292 21.35 6.39 20.20
CA GLY A 292 20.97 7.79 19.99
C GLY A 292 21.69 8.47 18.84
N THR A 293 22.42 7.73 18.00
CA THR A 293 23.16 8.26 16.86
C THR A 293 22.73 7.61 15.53
N ALA A 294 23.13 8.24 14.43
CA ALA A 294 22.92 7.71 13.08
C ALA A 294 23.56 6.33 12.86
N ARG A 295 24.56 5.96 13.66
CA ARG A 295 25.32 4.69 13.53
C ARG A 295 24.45 3.45 13.67
N THR A 296 23.36 3.53 14.45
CA THR A 296 22.41 2.41 14.61
C THR A 296 21.63 2.05 13.33
N SER A 297 21.80 2.84 12.26
CA SER A 297 21.23 2.57 10.93
C SER A 297 22.24 2.04 9.92
N LEU A 298 23.52 1.95 10.25
CA LEU A 298 24.56 1.64 9.28
C LEU A 298 24.95 0.16 9.32
N PRO A 299 24.96 -0.54 8.17
CA PRO A 299 25.50 -1.91 8.06
C PRO A 299 26.94 -2.02 8.60
N SER A 300 27.71 -0.92 8.47
CA SER A 300 29.08 -0.84 8.93
C SER A 300 29.27 -0.82 10.45
N GLY A 301 28.20 -0.55 11.23
CA GLY A 301 28.28 -0.55 12.70
C GLY A 301 28.54 -1.93 13.30
N PHE A 302 28.21 -3.00 12.54
CA PHE A 302 28.44 -4.40 12.90
C PHE A 302 29.17 -5.21 11.82
N ARG A 303 29.90 -4.57 10.95
CA ARG A 303 30.98 -5.31 10.27
C ARG A 303 31.95 -5.69 11.37
N PHE A 304 31.97 -6.97 11.71
CA PHE A 304 32.87 -7.58 12.69
C PHE A 304 34.34 -7.42 12.26
N LEU A 305 34.78 -6.15 12.21
CA LEU A 305 36.15 -5.79 11.84
C LEU A 305 37.13 -6.25 12.90
N GLU A 306 36.68 -6.30 14.17
CA GLU A 306 37.39 -6.87 15.29
C GLU A 306 36.55 -7.99 15.91
N VAL A 307 36.55 -9.16 15.25
CA VAL A 307 35.62 -10.26 15.49
C VAL A 307 35.47 -10.60 16.99
N GLU A 308 36.54 -10.68 17.74
CA GLU A 308 36.45 -11.08 19.15
C GLU A 308 35.79 -10.00 20.04
N ARG A 309 36.12 -8.74 19.83
CA ARG A 309 35.52 -7.61 20.56
C ARG A 309 34.03 -7.47 20.27
N ASP A 310 33.69 -7.49 18.98
CA ASP A 310 32.34 -7.23 18.52
C ASP A 310 31.44 -8.43 18.85
N LEU A 311 31.95 -9.65 18.82
CA LEU A 311 31.26 -10.85 19.28
C LEU A 311 30.90 -10.78 20.77
N LYS A 312 31.84 -10.38 21.64
CA LYS A 312 31.60 -10.18 23.06
C LYS A 312 30.59 -9.05 23.32
N LEU A 313 30.58 -8.01 22.49
CA LEU A 313 29.64 -6.92 22.58
C LEU A 313 28.22 -7.38 22.22
N LEU A 314 28.06 -8.11 21.09
CA LEU A 314 26.78 -8.67 20.67
C LEU A 314 26.26 -9.68 21.72
N GLU A 315 27.11 -10.56 22.23
CA GLU A 315 26.74 -11.51 23.28
C GLU A 315 26.19 -10.79 24.52
N ARG A 316 26.89 -9.75 25.01
CA ARG A 316 26.41 -8.93 26.12
C ARG A 316 25.09 -8.23 25.82
N TRP A 317 24.92 -7.74 24.59
CA TRP A 317 23.67 -7.08 24.18
C TRP A 317 22.51 -8.07 24.15
N LEU A 318 22.67 -9.25 23.54
CA LEU A 318 21.69 -10.33 23.56
C LEU A 318 21.32 -10.73 25.00
N HIS A 319 22.31 -10.92 25.87
CA HIS A 319 22.09 -11.25 27.28
C HIS A 319 21.44 -10.13 28.10
N SER A 320 21.56 -8.86 27.69
CA SER A 320 20.91 -7.74 28.37
C SER A 320 19.39 -7.86 28.41
N TYR A 321 18.81 -8.58 27.43
CA TYR A 321 17.37 -8.87 27.39
C TYR A 321 16.95 -10.03 28.31
N THR A 322 17.91 -10.70 28.96
CA THR A 322 17.64 -11.84 29.88
C THR A 322 16.77 -12.93 29.24
N PRO A 323 17.19 -13.53 28.12
CA PRO A 323 16.35 -14.48 27.37
C PRO A 323 15.78 -15.62 28.21
N ALA A 324 16.57 -16.15 29.17
CA ALA A 324 16.11 -17.22 30.09
C ALA A 324 14.93 -16.83 31.00
N LYS A 325 14.65 -15.52 31.17
CA LYS A 325 13.50 -15.01 31.96
C LYS A 325 12.28 -14.68 31.10
N VAL A 326 12.40 -14.69 29.78
CA VAL A 326 11.32 -14.30 28.87
C VAL A 326 10.94 -15.41 27.89
N LEU A 327 11.85 -16.34 27.61
CA LEU A 327 11.65 -17.44 26.66
C LEU A 327 11.79 -18.80 27.34
N ALA A 328 10.99 -19.76 26.86
CA ALA A 328 11.12 -21.16 27.18
C ALA A 328 12.37 -21.76 26.49
N LYS A 329 12.73 -23.01 26.83
CA LYS A 329 13.92 -23.70 26.30
C LYS A 329 13.96 -23.80 24.76
N ASN A 330 12.80 -23.87 24.11
CA ASN A 330 12.69 -23.86 22.66
C ASN A 330 12.65 -22.43 22.04
N GLY A 331 12.81 -21.40 22.85
CA GLY A 331 12.80 -20.01 22.39
C GLY A 331 11.42 -19.40 22.14
N THR A 332 10.33 -20.10 22.47
CA THR A 332 8.98 -19.49 22.46
C THR A 332 8.74 -18.66 23.73
N LEU A 333 7.76 -17.77 23.69
CA LEU A 333 7.41 -16.93 24.84
C LEU A 333 6.95 -17.78 26.04
N LEU A 334 7.37 -17.43 27.25
CA LEU A 334 6.89 -18.10 28.47
C LEU A 334 5.38 -17.98 28.62
N PRO A 335 4.68 -19.06 29.06
CA PRO A 335 3.21 -19.07 29.14
C PRO A 335 2.62 -17.97 30.01
N GLU A 336 3.26 -17.61 31.12
CA GLU A 336 2.82 -16.54 32.01
C GLU A 336 2.82 -15.15 31.36
N LEU A 337 3.67 -14.92 30.37
CA LEU A 337 3.70 -13.67 29.62
C LEU A 337 2.64 -13.61 28.53
N LYS A 338 2.10 -14.76 28.10
CA LYS A 338 1.03 -14.80 27.10
C LYS A 338 -0.31 -14.31 27.64
N THR A 339 -0.54 -14.36 28.94
CA THR A 339 -1.81 -13.97 29.57
C THR A 339 -2.22 -12.52 29.37
N LEU A 340 -1.27 -11.64 29.02
CA LEU A 340 -1.52 -10.22 28.72
C LEU A 340 -1.81 -9.95 27.25
N LEU A 341 -1.60 -10.93 26.40
CA LEU A 341 -1.69 -10.76 24.97
C LEU A 341 -3.09 -11.07 24.48
N ALA A 342 -3.46 -10.48 23.34
CA ALA A 342 -4.61 -10.89 22.60
C ALA A 342 -4.49 -12.40 22.23
N CYS A 343 -5.59 -13.13 22.30
CA CYS A 343 -5.65 -14.56 22.02
C CYS A 343 -6.53 -14.84 20.79
N GLY A 344 -6.29 -15.96 20.11
CA GLY A 344 -7.08 -16.37 18.96
C GLY A 344 -7.11 -15.31 17.87
N ASP A 345 -8.25 -15.12 17.24
CA ASP A 345 -8.47 -14.19 16.13
C ASP A 345 -8.43 -12.70 16.54
N ALA A 346 -8.35 -12.41 17.85
CA ALA A 346 -8.19 -11.04 18.32
C ALA A 346 -6.78 -10.48 18.16
N ARG A 347 -5.78 -11.30 17.78
CA ARG A 347 -4.41 -10.83 17.52
C ARG A 347 -4.37 -9.88 16.33
N ALA A 348 -3.67 -8.76 16.46
CA ALA A 348 -3.58 -7.71 15.44
C ALA A 348 -3.06 -8.25 14.10
N GLU A 349 -2.12 -9.20 14.14
CA GLU A 349 -1.52 -9.83 12.98
C GLU A 349 -2.47 -10.81 12.25
N LEU A 350 -3.58 -11.20 12.90
CA LEU A 350 -4.62 -12.03 12.30
C LEU A 350 -5.85 -11.22 11.87
N ALA A 351 -5.80 -9.89 11.95
CA ALA A 351 -6.90 -9.04 11.48
C ALA A 351 -7.23 -9.37 10.02
N PRO A 352 -8.49 -9.79 9.70
CA PRO A 352 -8.83 -10.27 8.36
C PRO A 352 -8.50 -9.27 7.24
N CYS A 353 -8.67 -7.97 7.50
CA CYS A 353 -8.39 -6.90 6.53
C CYS A 353 -6.91 -6.76 6.14
N THR A 354 -5.98 -7.39 6.87
CA THR A 354 -4.54 -7.33 6.58
C THR A 354 -3.99 -8.60 5.95
N ASN A 355 -4.78 -9.67 5.91
CA ASN A 355 -4.33 -10.99 5.43
C ASN A 355 -5.05 -11.37 4.13
N ALA A 356 -4.75 -10.71 3.07
CA ALA A 356 -5.28 -10.80 1.71
C ALA A 356 -6.32 -11.90 1.47
N GLY A 357 -7.50 -11.53 0.99
CA GLY A 357 -8.59 -12.45 0.65
C GLY A 357 -9.33 -13.07 1.83
N SER A 358 -9.02 -12.72 3.09
CA SER A 358 -9.77 -13.22 4.26
C SER A 358 -11.13 -12.56 4.41
N THR A 359 -11.33 -11.39 3.81
CA THR A 359 -12.55 -10.57 3.87
C THR A 359 -13.10 -10.23 2.51
N GLU A 360 -12.84 -11.06 1.48
CA GLU A 360 -13.35 -10.82 0.13
C GLU A 360 -14.85 -10.58 0.18
N THR A 361 -15.28 -9.42 -0.31
CA THR A 361 -16.67 -9.04 -0.43
C THR A 361 -17.13 -9.27 -1.85
N ARG A 362 -18.33 -9.85 -2.00
CA ARG A 362 -18.91 -10.05 -3.32
C ARG A 362 -19.33 -8.71 -3.91
N LEU A 363 -18.86 -8.42 -5.12
CA LEU A 363 -19.31 -7.28 -5.92
C LEU A 363 -20.50 -7.71 -6.79
N VAL A 364 -21.61 -6.99 -6.69
CA VAL A 364 -22.77 -7.14 -7.57
C VAL A 364 -22.55 -6.23 -8.78
N LEU A 365 -22.52 -6.81 -9.97
CA LEU A 365 -22.34 -6.08 -11.21
C LEU A 365 -23.62 -6.17 -12.05
N PRO A 366 -24.16 -5.03 -12.53
CA PRO A 366 -25.27 -5.05 -13.48
C PRO A 366 -24.83 -5.65 -14.82
N GLU A 367 -25.77 -6.21 -15.55
CA GLU A 367 -25.47 -6.75 -16.87
C GLU A 367 -25.20 -5.64 -17.89
N PRO A 368 -24.10 -5.71 -18.65
CA PRO A 368 -23.79 -4.70 -19.67
C PRO A 368 -24.89 -4.46 -20.69
N ALA A 369 -25.68 -5.50 -21.00
CA ALA A 369 -26.80 -5.42 -21.94
C ALA A 369 -27.90 -4.45 -21.47
N GLU A 370 -28.04 -4.18 -20.18
CA GLU A 370 -29.00 -3.20 -19.65
C GLU A 370 -28.65 -1.75 -20.03
N PHE A 371 -27.38 -1.49 -20.35
CA PHE A 371 -26.84 -0.19 -20.73
C PHE A 371 -26.71 -0.02 -22.25
N ASN A 372 -27.41 -0.85 -23.00
CA ASN A 372 -27.39 -0.83 -24.47
C ASN A 372 -28.15 0.41 -24.97
N SER A 373 -27.43 1.46 -25.28
CA SER A 373 -27.99 2.68 -25.83
C SER A 373 -27.58 2.81 -27.30
N SER A 374 -28.51 2.55 -28.19
CA SER A 374 -28.38 2.80 -29.63
C SER A 374 -28.40 4.28 -30.03
N SER A 375 -28.48 5.19 -29.04
CA SER A 375 -28.44 6.62 -29.29
C SER A 375 -27.02 7.08 -29.64
N SER A 376 -26.89 7.69 -30.82
CA SER A 376 -25.65 8.32 -31.30
C SER A 376 -25.22 9.54 -30.44
N GLU A 377 -26.07 10.01 -29.54
CA GLU A 377 -25.80 11.16 -28.66
C GLU A 377 -25.04 10.78 -27.41
N ILE A 378 -25.13 9.52 -26.95
CA ILE A 378 -24.49 9.06 -25.71
C ILE A 378 -23.00 8.80 -25.94
N THR A 379 -22.18 9.48 -25.15
CA THR A 379 -20.73 9.30 -25.17
C THR A 379 -20.28 8.07 -24.35
N MET A 380 -19.05 7.60 -24.57
CA MET A 380 -18.43 6.53 -23.76
C MET A 380 -18.37 6.90 -22.28
N GLY A 381 -18.00 8.15 -21.96
CA GLY A 381 -17.96 8.65 -20.57
C GLY A 381 -19.34 8.58 -19.90
N HIS A 382 -20.40 8.99 -20.59
CA HIS A 382 -21.76 8.92 -20.08
C HIS A 382 -22.19 7.46 -19.79
N LEU A 383 -21.92 6.53 -20.71
CA LEU A 383 -22.26 5.12 -20.53
C LEU A 383 -21.52 4.49 -19.34
N LEU A 384 -20.21 4.73 -19.23
CA LEU A 384 -19.40 4.25 -18.10
C LEU A 384 -19.83 4.88 -16.78
N SER A 385 -20.21 6.17 -16.77
CA SER A 385 -20.74 6.85 -15.60
C SER A 385 -22.04 6.23 -15.10
N SER A 386 -22.98 5.97 -16.02
CA SER A 386 -24.25 5.32 -15.70
C SER A 386 -24.02 3.92 -15.09
N TYR A 387 -23.09 3.16 -15.67
CA TYR A 387 -22.72 1.84 -15.17
C TYR A 387 -22.08 1.91 -13.77
N LEU A 388 -21.11 2.81 -13.55
CA LEU A 388 -20.47 3.01 -12.24
C LEU A 388 -21.47 3.51 -11.19
N GLY A 389 -22.39 4.42 -11.56
CA GLY A 389 -23.44 4.89 -10.68
C GLY A 389 -24.36 3.75 -10.21
N ARG A 390 -24.72 2.83 -11.12
CA ARG A 390 -25.50 1.64 -10.77
C ARG A 390 -24.73 0.68 -9.85
N ILE A 391 -23.44 0.43 -10.12
CA ILE A 391 -22.59 -0.38 -9.26
C ILE A 391 -22.54 0.21 -7.84
N ILE A 392 -22.38 1.51 -7.71
CA ILE A 392 -22.38 2.20 -6.40
C ILE A 392 -23.70 1.98 -5.67
N ALA A 393 -24.82 2.12 -6.37
CA ALA A 393 -26.14 1.95 -5.75
C ALA A 393 -26.39 0.52 -5.24
N GLU A 394 -25.83 -0.48 -5.91
CA GLU A 394 -25.97 -1.90 -5.57
C GLU A 394 -24.91 -2.40 -4.58
N ASN A 395 -23.85 -1.61 -4.31
CA ASN A 395 -22.69 -2.01 -3.49
C ASN A 395 -22.27 -0.92 -2.50
N ASP A 396 -23.20 -0.40 -1.72
CA ASP A 396 -23.01 0.75 -0.83
C ASP A 396 -21.91 0.59 0.24
N ASP A 397 -21.57 -0.66 0.63
CA ASP A 397 -20.55 -0.96 1.65
C ASP A 397 -19.28 -1.62 1.08
N THR A 398 -19.21 -1.85 -0.23
CA THR A 398 -18.16 -2.69 -0.82
C THR A 398 -17.49 -2.08 -2.04
N PHE A 399 -17.98 -0.94 -2.53
CA PHE A 399 -17.45 -0.27 -3.70
C PHE A 399 -17.30 1.23 -3.50
N ARG A 400 -16.14 1.79 -3.85
CA ARG A 400 -15.86 3.24 -3.87
C ARG A 400 -15.11 3.64 -5.13
N LEU A 401 -15.30 4.91 -5.52
CA LEU A 401 -14.49 5.56 -6.54
C LEU A 401 -13.46 6.48 -5.87
N PHE A 402 -12.25 6.43 -6.39
CA PHE A 402 -11.14 7.26 -5.95
C PHE A 402 -10.69 8.12 -7.11
N SER A 403 -10.50 9.40 -6.89
CA SER A 403 -10.11 10.35 -7.92
C SER A 403 -9.13 11.38 -7.41
N SER A 404 -8.20 11.77 -8.26
CA SER A 404 -7.22 12.79 -7.94
C SER A 404 -7.47 14.12 -8.65
N HIS A 405 -8.44 14.20 -9.55
CA HIS A 405 -8.58 15.41 -10.36
C HIS A 405 -10.02 15.62 -10.87
N GLY A 406 -10.69 16.62 -10.31
CA GLY A 406 -12.10 16.90 -10.56
C GLY A 406 -12.44 17.34 -11.98
N VAL A 407 -11.52 18.04 -12.67
CA VAL A 407 -11.84 18.66 -13.98
C VAL A 407 -12.00 17.61 -15.08
N ASN A 408 -11.12 16.61 -15.14
CA ASN A 408 -11.18 15.58 -16.18
C ASN A 408 -12.13 14.44 -15.83
N THR A 409 -12.53 14.35 -14.58
CA THR A 409 -13.55 13.42 -14.12
C THR A 409 -14.97 13.95 -14.31
N SER A 410 -15.14 15.22 -14.69
CA SER A 410 -16.46 15.79 -14.97
C SER A 410 -17.24 15.01 -16.03
N TYR A 411 -16.55 14.40 -17.01
CA TYR A 411 -17.18 13.52 -18.01
C TYR A 411 -17.85 12.28 -17.41
N TYR A 412 -17.44 11.87 -16.22
CA TYR A 412 -17.98 10.68 -15.56
C TYR A 412 -18.92 11.00 -14.41
N PHE A 413 -18.82 12.20 -13.82
CA PHE A 413 -19.47 12.43 -12.53
C PHE A 413 -20.95 12.80 -12.64
N GLU A 414 -21.44 13.27 -13.77
CA GLU A 414 -22.81 13.73 -13.86
C GLU A 414 -23.79 12.62 -13.44
N GLN A 415 -23.72 11.44 -14.05
CA GLN A 415 -24.59 10.30 -13.72
C GLN A 415 -24.19 9.58 -12.44
N ILE A 416 -22.89 9.58 -12.10
CA ILE A 416 -22.44 9.04 -10.81
C ILE A 416 -23.03 9.84 -9.66
N LEU A 417 -23.01 11.17 -9.74
CA LEU A 417 -23.51 12.06 -8.68
C LEU A 417 -25.04 12.08 -8.58
N GLU A 418 -25.76 11.53 -9.53
CA GLU A 418 -27.20 11.24 -9.38
C GLU A 418 -27.45 10.12 -8.36
N ASN A 419 -26.52 9.18 -8.21
CA ASN A 419 -26.64 8.01 -7.33
C ASN A 419 -25.86 8.15 -6.01
N THR A 420 -24.90 9.08 -5.93
CA THR A 420 -24.06 9.28 -4.74
C THR A 420 -23.53 10.71 -4.70
N SER A 421 -22.81 11.05 -3.64
CA SER A 421 -22.12 12.34 -3.51
C SER A 421 -20.61 12.15 -3.40
N ARG A 422 -19.87 13.25 -3.58
CA ARG A 422 -18.49 13.35 -3.08
C ARG A 422 -18.49 13.31 -1.56
N ILE A 423 -17.52 12.64 -0.97
CA ILE A 423 -17.42 12.56 0.50
C ILE A 423 -17.06 13.92 1.09
N PHE A 424 -16.13 14.63 0.45
CA PHE A 424 -15.73 15.96 0.86
C PHE A 424 -16.07 16.96 -0.26
N SER A 425 -17.11 17.72 -0.07
CA SER A 425 -17.53 18.78 -1.00
C SER A 425 -17.96 20.02 -0.19
N PRO A 426 -17.01 20.87 0.24
CA PRO A 426 -17.35 22.11 0.89
C PRO A 426 -18.16 22.98 -0.08
N ASP A 427 -19.23 23.56 0.39
CA ASP A 427 -19.97 24.57 -0.35
C ASP A 427 -19.13 25.85 -0.43
N ILE A 428 -18.60 26.14 -1.61
CA ILE A 428 -17.70 27.29 -1.86
C ILE A 428 -18.46 28.64 -1.66
N ASP A 429 -19.75 28.63 -1.83
CA ASP A 429 -20.59 29.82 -1.74
C ASP A 429 -21.16 30.07 -0.34
N SER A 430 -21.02 29.13 0.57
CA SER A 430 -21.54 29.25 1.93
C SER A 430 -20.49 29.87 2.87
N THR A 431 -20.83 31.01 3.46
CA THR A 431 -20.06 31.62 4.57
C THR A 431 -20.32 30.94 5.92
N ALA A 432 -21.23 29.98 5.97
CA ALA A 432 -21.51 29.15 7.13
C ALA A 432 -20.71 27.86 7.05
N ALA A 433 -20.20 27.37 8.19
CA ALA A 433 -19.63 26.04 8.29
C ALA A 433 -20.73 25.01 8.01
N VAL A 434 -20.90 24.62 6.75
CA VAL A 434 -21.87 23.61 6.36
C VAL A 434 -21.25 22.24 6.67
N PRO A 435 -21.98 21.32 7.30
CA PRO A 435 -21.51 19.96 7.51
C PRO A 435 -21.17 19.33 6.16
N VAL A 436 -19.94 18.88 6.00
CA VAL A 436 -19.48 18.21 4.77
C VAL A 436 -20.19 16.86 4.68
N PRO A 437 -20.90 16.53 3.58
CA PRO A 437 -21.50 15.22 3.41
C PRO A 437 -20.40 14.14 3.42
N THR A 438 -20.51 13.17 4.32
CA THR A 438 -19.56 12.05 4.41
C THR A 438 -20.19 10.73 3.99
N ALA A 439 -21.46 10.76 3.54
CA ALA A 439 -22.21 9.59 3.12
C ALA A 439 -21.92 9.16 1.66
N GLY A 440 -21.15 9.94 0.91
CA GLY A 440 -20.86 9.65 -0.49
C GLY A 440 -19.90 8.48 -0.69
N ARG A 441 -19.79 8.04 -1.95
CA ARG A 441 -18.91 6.94 -2.37
C ARG A 441 -17.76 7.40 -3.29
N VAL A 442 -17.66 8.70 -3.57
CA VAL A 442 -16.61 9.29 -4.39
C VAL A 442 -15.62 10.02 -3.48
N MET A 443 -14.40 9.49 -3.41
CA MET A 443 -13.28 10.07 -2.67
C MET A 443 -12.38 10.84 -3.62
N GLU A 444 -12.39 12.16 -3.54
CA GLU A 444 -11.64 13.03 -4.44
C GLU A 444 -10.65 13.90 -3.67
N ILE A 445 -9.36 13.71 -3.94
CA ILE A 445 -8.27 14.49 -3.39
C ILE A 445 -7.21 14.75 -4.47
N LEU A 446 -6.67 15.94 -4.56
CA LEU A 446 -5.69 16.30 -5.60
C LEU A 446 -4.38 15.47 -5.53
N SER A 447 -4.07 14.86 -4.39
CA SER A 447 -2.91 13.99 -4.22
C SER A 447 -3.18 12.61 -4.81
N GLN A 448 -2.57 12.30 -5.96
CA GLN A 448 -2.65 10.97 -6.60
C GLN A 448 -2.14 9.86 -5.68
N HIS A 449 -1.04 10.11 -4.95
CA HIS A 449 -0.50 9.14 -4.00
C HIS A 449 -1.48 8.80 -2.88
N THR A 450 -2.20 9.81 -2.36
CA THR A 450 -3.19 9.58 -1.30
C THR A 450 -4.40 8.82 -1.85
N ALA A 451 -4.93 9.22 -3.01
CA ALA A 451 -6.07 8.56 -3.63
C ALA A 451 -5.77 7.09 -3.98
N GLN A 452 -4.60 6.81 -4.55
CA GLN A 452 -4.17 5.43 -4.82
C GLN A 452 -3.91 4.66 -3.52
N GLY A 453 -3.28 5.25 -2.52
CA GLY A 453 -3.03 4.62 -1.22
C GLY A 453 -4.32 4.22 -0.50
N TRP A 454 -5.36 5.04 -0.57
CA TRP A 454 -6.69 4.67 -0.10
C TRP A 454 -7.24 3.45 -0.84
N LEU A 455 -7.15 3.44 -2.18
CA LEU A 455 -7.62 2.31 -2.97
C LEU A 455 -6.81 1.04 -2.67
N GLU A 456 -5.48 1.13 -2.56
CA GLU A 456 -4.65 -0.03 -2.21
C GLU A 456 -5.02 -0.62 -0.85
N GLY A 457 -5.22 0.22 0.18
CA GLY A 457 -5.70 -0.24 1.48
C GLY A 457 -7.11 -0.83 1.42
N TYR A 458 -7.99 -0.23 0.62
CA TYR A 458 -9.38 -0.65 0.47
C TYR A 458 -9.50 -2.04 -0.19
N ILE A 459 -8.75 -2.29 -1.27
CA ILE A 459 -8.72 -3.61 -1.92
C ILE A 459 -8.03 -4.67 -1.06
N GLN A 460 -7.03 -4.29 -0.25
CA GLN A 460 -6.42 -5.20 0.73
C GLN A 460 -7.45 -5.68 1.78
N SER A 461 -8.42 -4.83 2.11
CA SER A 461 -9.53 -5.20 2.99
C SER A 461 -10.59 -6.07 2.31
N GLY A 462 -10.39 -6.48 1.05
CA GLY A 462 -11.29 -7.34 0.27
C GLY A 462 -12.42 -6.59 -0.46
N ARG A 463 -12.38 -5.25 -0.49
CA ARG A 463 -13.38 -4.40 -1.14
C ARG A 463 -12.91 -3.97 -2.52
N HIS A 464 -13.83 -3.42 -3.33
CA HIS A 464 -13.60 -3.11 -4.72
C HIS A 464 -13.59 -1.60 -4.97
N GLY A 465 -12.79 -1.15 -5.92
CA GLY A 465 -12.76 0.26 -6.30
C GLY A 465 -12.09 0.50 -7.64
N VAL A 466 -12.22 1.73 -8.11
CA VAL A 466 -11.61 2.22 -9.34
C VAL A 466 -10.93 3.55 -9.07
N PHE A 467 -9.71 3.71 -9.56
CA PHE A 467 -9.00 4.97 -9.59
C PHE A 467 -9.29 5.70 -10.90
N LEU A 468 -10.06 6.77 -10.81
CA LEU A 468 -10.37 7.65 -11.94
C LEU A 468 -9.27 8.69 -12.08
N CYS A 469 -8.60 8.75 -13.21
CA CYS A 469 -7.50 9.69 -13.45
C CYS A 469 -7.41 10.09 -14.92
N SER A 470 -6.64 11.15 -15.16
CA SER A 470 -6.27 11.56 -16.50
C SER A 470 -4.90 11.01 -16.87
N GLU A 471 -4.72 10.69 -18.13
CA GLU A 471 -3.44 10.27 -18.70
C GLU A 471 -2.30 11.26 -18.39
N GLN A 472 -2.60 12.57 -18.27
CA GLN A 472 -1.61 13.61 -17.99
C GLN A 472 -0.93 13.47 -16.63
N TYR A 473 -1.63 12.89 -15.65
CA TYR A 473 -1.20 12.87 -14.26
C TYR A 473 -0.89 11.48 -13.74
N ILE A 474 -1.17 10.42 -14.52
CA ILE A 474 -1.02 9.05 -14.03
C ILE A 474 0.43 8.70 -13.67
N SER A 475 1.42 9.27 -14.35
CA SER A 475 2.84 9.03 -14.05
C SER A 475 3.30 9.54 -12.68
N ILE A 476 2.49 10.34 -11.98
CA ILE A 476 2.80 10.75 -10.61
C ILE A 476 2.89 9.55 -9.66
N VAL A 477 2.17 8.46 -9.96
CA VAL A 477 2.12 7.25 -9.12
C VAL A 477 3.02 6.11 -9.63
N ASP A 478 3.93 6.36 -10.54
CA ASP A 478 4.79 5.33 -11.17
C ASP A 478 5.57 4.50 -10.14
N SER A 479 6.21 5.14 -9.15
CA SER A 479 6.96 4.43 -8.12
C SER A 479 6.06 3.62 -7.20
N MET A 480 4.91 4.16 -6.82
CA MET A 480 3.92 3.49 -5.99
C MET A 480 3.34 2.25 -6.71
N LEU A 481 3.04 2.38 -8.01
CA LEU A 481 2.63 1.25 -8.86
C LEU A 481 3.68 0.13 -8.87
N GLN A 482 4.97 0.47 -9.05
CA GLN A 482 6.04 -0.53 -9.01
C GLN A 482 6.10 -1.26 -7.67
N ARG A 483 5.89 -0.56 -6.54
CA ARG A 483 5.87 -1.17 -5.21
C ARG A 483 4.65 -2.06 -4.98
N PHE A 484 3.51 -1.66 -5.52
CA PHE A 484 2.32 -2.50 -5.47
C PHE A 484 2.46 -3.78 -6.32
N LEU A 485 3.05 -3.69 -7.51
CA LEU A 485 3.39 -4.86 -8.33
C LEU A 485 4.37 -5.81 -7.61
N GLN A 486 5.41 -5.25 -6.97
CA GLN A 486 6.32 -6.05 -6.15
C GLN A 486 5.59 -6.74 -5.01
N TRP A 487 4.70 -6.02 -4.31
CA TRP A 487 3.85 -6.59 -3.25
C TRP A 487 2.99 -7.75 -3.74
N LEU A 488 2.32 -7.60 -4.90
CA LEU A 488 1.52 -8.67 -5.50
C LEU A 488 2.38 -9.88 -5.87
N ALA A 489 3.56 -9.65 -6.45
CA ALA A 489 4.51 -10.72 -6.80
C ALA A 489 4.98 -11.48 -5.55
N ASP A 490 5.32 -10.76 -4.49
CA ASP A 490 5.71 -11.35 -3.21
C ASP A 490 4.55 -12.16 -2.60
N CYS A 491 3.33 -11.62 -2.58
CA CYS A 491 2.14 -12.31 -2.09
C CYS A 491 1.85 -13.62 -2.83
N LYS A 492 2.09 -13.65 -4.15
CA LYS A 492 1.91 -14.85 -4.99
C LYS A 492 2.82 -16.01 -4.57
N THR A 493 3.96 -15.73 -3.94
CA THR A 493 4.88 -16.75 -3.43
C THR A 493 4.46 -17.33 -2.07
N VAL A 494 3.55 -16.66 -1.35
CA VAL A 494 3.13 -17.00 0.01
C VAL A 494 1.84 -17.81 -0.01
N HIS A 495 1.90 -19.07 0.41
CA HIS A 495 0.84 -20.06 0.23
C HIS A 495 -0.50 -19.76 0.94
N TRP A 496 -0.47 -18.98 2.01
CA TRP A 496 -1.67 -18.66 2.80
C TRP A 496 -2.36 -17.36 2.37
N ARG A 497 -1.66 -16.51 1.60
CA ARG A 497 -2.29 -15.29 1.07
C ARG A 497 -3.25 -15.65 -0.06
N LYS A 498 -4.49 -15.19 0.09
CA LYS A 498 -5.54 -15.37 -0.90
C LYS A 498 -5.54 -14.21 -1.89
N ALA A 499 -6.35 -14.35 -2.92
CA ALA A 499 -6.54 -13.29 -3.90
C ALA A 499 -7.24 -12.07 -3.29
N ILE A 500 -6.83 -10.89 -3.73
CA ILE A 500 -7.49 -9.60 -3.43
C ILE A 500 -8.09 -9.04 -4.71
N PRO A 501 -9.13 -8.17 -4.63
CA PRO A 501 -9.59 -7.40 -5.78
C PRO A 501 -8.46 -6.65 -6.46
N SER A 502 -8.52 -6.51 -7.78
CA SER A 502 -7.47 -5.87 -8.56
C SER A 502 -7.41 -4.35 -8.35
N LEU A 503 -6.23 -3.79 -8.51
CA LEU A 503 -6.03 -2.34 -8.62
C LEU A 503 -6.44 -1.89 -10.02
N ASN A 504 -7.54 -1.17 -10.13
CA ASN A 504 -8.15 -0.80 -11.41
C ASN A 504 -8.00 0.70 -11.67
N TYR A 505 -7.35 1.05 -12.75
CA TYR A 505 -7.28 2.41 -13.28
C TYR A 505 -8.25 2.58 -14.45
N LEU A 506 -9.10 3.60 -14.39
CA LEU A 506 -9.86 4.10 -15.51
C LEU A 506 -9.26 5.44 -15.93
N ILE A 507 -8.51 5.43 -17.02
CA ILE A 507 -7.68 6.54 -17.46
C ILE A 507 -8.38 7.25 -18.62
N SER A 508 -8.72 8.53 -18.45
CA SER A 508 -9.27 9.35 -19.50
C SER A 508 -8.17 9.93 -20.39
N SER A 509 -8.32 9.75 -21.70
CA SER A 509 -7.47 10.35 -22.71
C SER A 509 -8.29 11.36 -23.54
N THR A 510 -8.00 12.64 -23.39
CA THR A 510 -8.63 13.71 -24.17
C THR A 510 -7.65 14.42 -25.11
N ASN A 511 -6.36 14.20 -24.92
CA ASN A 511 -5.32 14.90 -25.69
C ASN A 511 -5.16 14.37 -27.10
N TRP A 512 -5.49 13.10 -27.32
CA TRP A 512 -5.37 12.46 -28.62
C TRP A 512 -6.32 13.08 -29.65
N LEU A 513 -7.53 13.44 -29.24
CA LEU A 513 -8.51 14.11 -30.09
C LEU A 513 -8.12 15.53 -30.46
N LYS A 514 -7.49 16.24 -29.55
CA LYS A 514 -7.15 17.66 -29.74
C LYS A 514 -5.86 17.88 -30.53
N GLY A 515 -5.17 16.81 -30.95
CA GLY A 515 -3.91 16.92 -31.69
C GLY A 515 -2.74 17.46 -30.87
N GLN A 516 -2.88 17.53 -29.55
CA GLN A 516 -1.85 17.98 -28.61
C GLN A 516 -0.87 16.87 -28.22
N THR A 517 -0.75 15.85 -29.06
CA THR A 517 -0.04 14.59 -28.80
C THR A 517 1.47 14.71 -28.61
N ASP A 518 2.07 15.85 -28.88
CA ASP A 518 3.54 15.97 -28.84
C ASP A 518 4.11 16.22 -27.44
N GLN A 519 3.27 16.47 -26.43
CA GLN A 519 3.79 16.94 -25.14
C GLN A 519 3.73 15.90 -24.01
N PHE A 520 2.80 14.97 -23.94
CA PHE A 520 2.69 14.08 -22.76
C PHE A 520 2.02 12.73 -23.06
N MET A 521 2.78 11.77 -23.62
CA MET A 521 2.43 10.37 -23.42
C MET A 521 3.01 9.91 -22.08
N PRO A 522 2.23 9.32 -21.17
CA PRO A 522 2.75 8.75 -19.91
C PRO A 522 3.52 7.46 -20.21
N SER A 523 4.56 7.58 -21.03
CA SER A 523 5.36 6.45 -21.50
C SER A 523 5.99 5.69 -20.35
N ALA A 524 6.29 6.36 -19.24
CA ALA A 524 6.86 5.73 -18.05
C ALA A 524 5.85 4.79 -17.39
N PHE A 525 4.63 5.23 -17.13
CA PHE A 525 3.57 4.42 -16.53
C PHE A 525 3.28 3.16 -17.37
N PHE A 526 3.05 3.32 -18.67
CA PHE A 526 2.78 2.17 -19.55
C PHE A 526 3.99 1.27 -19.72
N ASN A 527 5.22 1.79 -19.70
CA ASN A 527 6.41 0.95 -19.73
C ASN A 527 6.51 0.05 -18.48
N ILE A 528 6.15 0.54 -17.29
CA ILE A 528 6.08 -0.28 -16.07
C ILE A 528 5.10 -1.44 -16.29
N LEU A 529 3.91 -1.16 -16.83
CA LEU A 529 2.91 -2.19 -17.10
C LEU A 529 3.37 -3.19 -18.17
N PHE A 530 4.11 -2.75 -19.19
CA PHE A 530 4.62 -3.62 -20.25
C PHE A 530 5.84 -4.46 -19.83
N ASP A 531 6.65 -3.95 -18.92
CA ASP A 531 7.86 -4.63 -18.45
C ASP A 531 7.56 -5.66 -17.34
N ASP A 532 6.29 -5.87 -17.00
CA ASP A 532 5.85 -6.87 -16.03
C ASP A 532 6.14 -8.29 -16.52
N SER A 533 7.09 -8.96 -15.87
CA SER A 533 7.49 -10.34 -16.16
C SER A 533 6.60 -11.38 -15.48
N GLU A 534 5.84 -10.97 -14.46
CA GLU A 534 5.01 -11.86 -13.64
C GLU A 534 3.59 -12.05 -14.17
N GLY A 535 3.19 -11.25 -15.18
CA GLY A 535 1.86 -11.28 -15.76
C GLY A 535 0.75 -10.73 -14.85
N LEU A 536 1.12 -9.81 -13.97
CA LEU A 536 0.22 -9.16 -13.01
C LEU A 536 -0.52 -7.97 -13.61
N THR A 537 -0.09 -7.47 -14.77
CA THR A 537 -0.63 -6.27 -15.39
C THR A 537 -1.48 -6.60 -16.62
N LYS A 538 -2.52 -5.79 -16.84
CA LYS A 538 -3.37 -5.86 -18.03
C LYS A 538 -3.70 -4.45 -18.51
N ILE A 539 -3.55 -4.22 -19.81
CA ILE A 539 -3.86 -2.95 -20.45
C ILE A 539 -5.00 -3.16 -21.43
N TYR A 540 -6.02 -2.32 -21.34
CA TYR A 540 -7.20 -2.36 -22.19
C TYR A 540 -7.35 -1.03 -22.93
N LEU A 541 -7.55 -1.12 -24.24
CA LEU A 541 -7.76 0.01 -25.13
C LEU A 541 -9.09 -0.22 -25.89
N PRO A 542 -10.24 0.00 -25.21
CA PRO A 542 -11.53 -0.24 -25.82
C PRO A 542 -11.75 0.67 -27.03
N ALA A 543 -12.29 0.09 -28.10
CA ALA A 543 -12.46 0.77 -29.37
C ALA A 543 -13.78 1.54 -29.47
N ASP A 544 -14.79 1.12 -28.72
CA ASP A 544 -16.13 1.70 -28.71
C ASP A 544 -16.77 1.63 -27.30
N LYS A 545 -17.98 2.13 -27.19
CA LYS A 545 -18.73 2.22 -25.94
C LYS A 545 -18.97 0.84 -25.31
N GLN A 546 -19.34 -0.16 -26.12
CA GLN A 546 -19.69 -1.49 -25.63
C GLN A 546 -18.46 -2.28 -25.20
N THR A 547 -17.35 -2.16 -25.93
CA THR A 547 -16.08 -2.76 -25.50
C THR A 547 -15.52 -2.08 -24.25
N ALA A 548 -15.72 -0.78 -24.05
CA ALA A 548 -15.33 -0.08 -22.83
C ALA A 548 -16.10 -0.60 -21.61
N LEU A 549 -17.41 -0.79 -21.75
CA LEU A 549 -18.25 -1.35 -20.71
C LEU A 549 -17.87 -2.79 -20.37
N ALA A 550 -17.66 -3.64 -21.38
CA ALA A 550 -17.22 -5.02 -21.19
C ALA A 550 -15.82 -5.10 -20.54
N CYS A 551 -14.90 -4.18 -20.89
CA CYS A 551 -13.59 -4.07 -20.23
C CYS A 551 -13.77 -3.71 -18.75
N LEU A 552 -14.59 -2.71 -18.41
CA LEU A 552 -14.81 -2.28 -17.04
C LEU A 552 -15.41 -3.43 -16.20
N GLN A 553 -16.40 -4.15 -16.71
CA GLN A 553 -16.93 -5.34 -16.05
C GLN A 553 -15.83 -6.38 -15.79
N LYS A 554 -15.03 -6.71 -16.83
CA LYS A 554 -13.96 -7.71 -16.72
C LYS A 554 -12.89 -7.34 -15.68
N VAL A 555 -12.47 -6.08 -15.63
CA VAL A 555 -11.45 -5.66 -14.66
C VAL A 555 -11.98 -5.65 -13.22
N LEU A 556 -13.25 -5.31 -13.01
CA LEU A 556 -13.89 -5.35 -11.70
C LEU A 556 -14.07 -6.77 -11.16
N MET A 557 -14.17 -7.76 -12.02
CA MET A 557 -14.22 -9.19 -11.66
C MET A 557 -12.82 -9.81 -11.46
N SER A 558 -11.76 -9.10 -11.80
CA SER A 558 -10.40 -9.64 -11.74
C SER A 558 -9.80 -9.52 -10.35
N VAL A 559 -8.87 -10.43 -10.05
CA VAL A 559 -8.15 -10.48 -8.77
C VAL A 559 -6.64 -10.52 -9.01
N ASN A 560 -5.87 -10.08 -8.04
CA ASN A 560 -4.39 -10.08 -8.02
C ASN A 560 -3.76 -9.48 -9.28
N CYS A 561 -4.39 -8.46 -9.86
CA CYS A 561 -3.90 -7.79 -11.06
C CYS A 561 -3.86 -6.27 -10.85
N VAL A 562 -3.13 -5.62 -11.72
CA VAL A 562 -3.23 -4.19 -11.99
C VAL A 562 -3.80 -4.02 -13.38
N ASN A 563 -4.94 -3.37 -13.49
CA ASN A 563 -5.61 -3.12 -14.76
C ASN A 563 -5.58 -1.64 -15.11
N ALA A 564 -5.22 -1.32 -16.34
CA ALA A 564 -5.31 0.02 -16.90
C ALA A 564 -6.28 0.01 -18.09
N VAL A 565 -7.41 0.68 -17.94
CA VAL A 565 -8.40 0.87 -19.02
C VAL A 565 -8.27 2.30 -19.50
N LEU A 566 -7.75 2.49 -20.70
CA LEU A 566 -7.58 3.81 -21.32
C LEU A 566 -8.77 4.07 -22.23
N VAL A 567 -9.53 5.11 -21.94
CA VAL A 567 -10.78 5.44 -22.63
C VAL A 567 -10.78 6.87 -23.12
N GLU A 568 -11.57 7.10 -24.17
CA GLU A 568 -11.87 8.41 -24.72
C GLU A 568 -13.31 8.80 -24.34
N PRO A 569 -13.51 9.59 -23.29
CA PRO A 569 -14.84 9.85 -22.75
C PRO A 569 -15.83 10.49 -23.73
N GLU A 570 -15.32 11.31 -24.65
CA GLU A 570 -16.13 12.02 -25.66
C GLU A 570 -16.47 11.14 -26.87
N ALA A 571 -15.89 9.93 -27.00
CA ALA A 571 -16.16 9.05 -28.11
C ALA A 571 -17.62 8.57 -28.12
N LYS A 572 -18.22 8.57 -29.29
CA LYS A 572 -19.62 8.14 -29.54
C LYS A 572 -19.70 6.85 -30.32
N ASN A 573 -18.58 6.24 -30.65
CA ASN A 573 -18.50 5.05 -31.50
C ASN A 573 -19.24 3.87 -30.87
N ASP A 574 -19.98 3.14 -31.71
CA ASP A 574 -20.79 2.00 -31.29
C ASP A 574 -20.76 0.97 -32.43
N TRP A 575 -19.67 0.23 -32.55
CA TRP A 575 -19.39 -0.68 -33.65
C TRP A 575 -19.81 -2.12 -33.38
N LEU A 576 -19.74 -2.52 -32.09
CA LEU A 576 -20.11 -3.85 -31.63
C LEU A 576 -21.37 -3.77 -30.77
N ASP A 577 -22.25 -4.77 -30.89
CA ASP A 577 -23.28 -4.98 -29.89
C ASP A 577 -22.68 -5.52 -28.57
N ALA A 578 -23.46 -5.51 -27.49
CA ALA A 578 -22.99 -5.92 -26.18
C ALA A 578 -22.45 -7.37 -26.15
N ALA A 579 -23.09 -8.30 -26.85
CA ALA A 579 -22.66 -9.71 -26.89
C ALA A 579 -21.34 -9.88 -27.65
N SER A 580 -21.21 -9.22 -28.80
CA SER A 580 -19.98 -9.21 -29.60
C SER A 580 -18.83 -8.52 -28.87
N ALA A 581 -19.10 -7.41 -28.16
CA ALA A 581 -18.12 -6.72 -27.32
C ALA A 581 -17.63 -7.60 -26.17
N GLN A 582 -18.55 -8.30 -25.50
CA GLN A 582 -18.20 -9.23 -24.42
C GLN A 582 -17.34 -10.39 -24.92
N ALA A 583 -17.70 -10.99 -26.09
CA ALA A 583 -16.92 -12.05 -26.71
C ALA A 583 -15.52 -11.55 -27.10
N HIS A 584 -15.43 -10.35 -27.70
CA HIS A 584 -14.17 -9.72 -28.09
C HIS A 584 -13.26 -9.47 -26.89
N VAL A 585 -13.77 -8.85 -25.82
CA VAL A 585 -13.01 -8.58 -24.60
C VAL A 585 -12.62 -9.86 -23.87
N SER A 586 -13.46 -10.90 -23.92
CA SER A 586 -13.15 -12.21 -23.33
C SER A 586 -12.02 -12.91 -24.06
N ALA A 587 -12.03 -12.89 -25.39
CA ALA A 587 -10.97 -13.44 -26.22
C ALA A 587 -9.66 -12.62 -26.15
N GLY A 588 -9.76 -11.31 -25.84
CA GLY A 588 -8.64 -10.38 -25.79
C GLY A 588 -8.12 -9.90 -27.14
N ILE A 589 -8.59 -10.51 -28.25
CA ILE A 589 -8.29 -10.18 -29.62
C ILE A 589 -9.43 -10.67 -30.51
N GLY A 590 -9.76 -9.95 -31.58
CA GLY A 590 -10.81 -10.36 -32.52
C GLY A 590 -10.62 -9.73 -33.89
N ILE A 591 -11.25 -10.34 -34.90
CA ILE A 591 -11.33 -9.83 -36.25
C ILE A 591 -12.72 -9.23 -36.42
N TRP A 592 -12.78 -8.03 -36.95
CA TRP A 592 -14.04 -7.35 -37.28
C TRP A 592 -14.29 -7.43 -38.79
N ASP A 593 -15.28 -8.18 -39.19
CA ASP A 593 -15.59 -8.42 -40.61
C ASP A 593 -15.87 -7.14 -41.37
N PHE A 594 -16.53 -6.16 -40.74
CA PHE A 594 -16.81 -4.86 -41.36
C PHE A 594 -15.56 -4.01 -41.62
N ALA A 595 -14.46 -4.29 -40.90
CA ALA A 595 -13.19 -3.58 -41.03
C ALA A 595 -12.18 -4.33 -41.93
N CYS A 596 -12.55 -5.50 -42.44
CA CYS A 596 -11.72 -6.31 -43.33
C CYS A 596 -11.91 -5.90 -44.77
N HIS A 597 -10.83 -5.58 -45.50
CA HIS A 597 -10.83 -5.34 -46.91
C HIS A 597 -10.18 -6.54 -47.63
N GLY A 598 -10.95 -7.30 -48.45
CA GLY A 598 -10.41 -8.33 -49.33
C GLY A 598 -11.04 -9.72 -49.18
N ASN A 599 -11.06 -10.48 -50.29
CA ASN A 599 -11.53 -11.85 -50.33
C ASN A 599 -10.65 -12.78 -49.51
N SER A 600 -11.25 -13.77 -48.90
CA SER A 600 -10.80 -14.71 -47.89
C SER A 600 -9.54 -15.57 -48.18
N ALA A 601 -8.78 -15.30 -49.21
CA ALA A 601 -7.61 -16.11 -49.62
C ALA A 601 -6.23 -15.48 -49.29
N GLY A 602 -6.19 -14.32 -48.66
CA GLY A 602 -4.93 -13.62 -48.30
C GLY A 602 -5.07 -12.84 -47.01
N LEU A 603 -5.31 -13.50 -45.89
CA LEU A 603 -5.43 -12.89 -44.57
C LEU A 603 -4.07 -12.30 -44.12
N ILE A 604 -3.86 -11.03 -44.43
CA ILE A 604 -2.94 -10.18 -43.67
C ILE A 604 -3.73 -9.77 -42.44
N TRP A 605 -3.28 -10.21 -41.28
CA TRP A 605 -3.82 -9.83 -39.97
C TRP A 605 -3.75 -8.31 -39.82
N SER A 606 -4.82 -7.61 -40.03
CA SER A 606 -4.96 -6.21 -39.66
C SER A 606 -5.87 -6.15 -38.43
N CYS A 607 -5.28 -6.13 -37.27
CA CYS A 607 -5.98 -5.72 -36.06
C CYS A 607 -6.11 -4.19 -36.15
N SER A 608 -7.20 -3.70 -36.72
CA SER A 608 -7.51 -2.27 -36.72
C SER A 608 -8.17 -1.94 -35.39
N VAL A 609 -7.37 -1.54 -34.40
CA VAL A 609 -7.89 -0.65 -33.40
C VAL A 609 -7.93 0.72 -34.07
N PRO A 610 -9.11 1.31 -34.34
CA PRO A 610 -9.17 2.66 -34.87
C PRO A 610 -8.74 3.63 -33.75
N VAL A 611 -7.46 3.83 -33.62
CA VAL A 611 -6.96 5.02 -32.99
C VAL A 611 -7.20 6.14 -33.99
N LEU A 612 -8.19 6.97 -33.75
CA LEU A 612 -8.43 8.19 -34.50
C LEU A 612 -7.26 9.16 -34.28
N LEU A 613 -6.19 8.96 -35.04
CA LEU A 613 -5.14 9.96 -35.16
C LEU A 613 -5.55 11.01 -36.20
N PRO A 614 -5.29 12.30 -35.96
CA PRO A 614 -5.54 13.34 -36.95
C PRO A 614 -4.86 13.00 -38.26
N ALA A 615 -5.57 13.14 -39.37
CA ALA A 615 -5.26 12.65 -40.73
C ALA A 615 -3.98 13.23 -41.40
N ARG A 616 -3.08 13.86 -40.68
CA ARG A 616 -1.94 14.59 -41.25
C ARG A 616 -0.62 13.81 -41.42
N ARG A 617 -0.53 12.53 -40.99
CA ARG A 617 0.70 11.72 -41.18
C ARG A 617 0.37 10.23 -41.42
N PRO A 618 0.29 9.77 -42.68
CA PRO A 618 -0.13 8.41 -43.02
C PRO A 618 0.68 7.25 -42.43
N TRP A 619 1.96 7.46 -42.14
CA TRP A 619 2.85 6.42 -41.56
C TRP A 619 2.61 6.13 -40.06
N ARG A 620 2.03 7.08 -39.33
CA ARG A 620 1.63 6.85 -37.92
C ARG A 620 0.37 6.01 -37.82
N GLN A 621 -0.55 6.09 -38.79
CA GLN A 621 -1.74 5.22 -38.87
C GLN A 621 -1.38 3.76 -39.08
N GLN A 622 -0.34 3.44 -39.85
CA GLN A 622 0.12 2.06 -40.05
C GLN A 622 0.82 1.46 -38.84
N ALA A 623 1.49 2.26 -37.99
CA ALA A 623 2.17 1.78 -36.80
C ALA A 623 1.23 1.52 -35.63
N LEU A 624 0.14 2.27 -35.50
CA LEU A 624 -0.83 2.19 -34.40
C LEU A 624 -2.05 1.30 -34.73
N SER A 625 -2.28 0.96 -36.02
CA SER A 625 -3.28 -0.05 -36.38
C SER A 625 -2.94 -1.48 -35.94
N LYS A 626 -1.88 -1.66 -35.15
CA LYS A 626 -1.42 -2.94 -34.61
C LYS A 626 -1.44 -2.97 -33.07
N CYS A 627 -2.30 -2.19 -32.42
CA CYS A 627 -2.49 -2.29 -30.99
C CYS A 627 -3.31 -3.56 -30.66
N PHE A 628 -2.68 -4.47 -29.95
CA PHE A 628 -3.25 -5.76 -29.56
C PHE A 628 -3.78 -5.71 -28.14
N PHE A 629 -4.97 -6.25 -27.91
CA PHE A 629 -5.42 -6.64 -26.59
C PHE A 629 -4.75 -7.95 -26.20
N LEU A 630 -3.85 -7.94 -25.24
CA LEU A 630 -3.13 -9.13 -24.81
C LEU A 630 -3.79 -9.74 -23.57
N ASN A 631 -4.34 -10.93 -23.72
CA ASN A 631 -4.62 -11.81 -22.59
C ASN A 631 -3.50 -12.85 -22.49
N SER A 632 -2.82 -12.91 -21.34
CA SER A 632 -1.55 -13.62 -21.12
C SER A 632 -1.66 -15.16 -21.03
N GLN A 633 -2.77 -15.79 -21.42
CA GLN A 633 -2.99 -17.23 -21.18
C GLN A 633 -2.68 -18.20 -22.31
N SER A 634 -2.22 -17.74 -23.48
CA SER A 634 -1.75 -18.67 -24.53
C SER A 634 -0.25 -18.50 -24.78
N GLU A 635 0.57 -19.40 -24.28
CA GLU A 635 2.05 -19.34 -24.36
C GLU A 635 2.59 -19.24 -25.79
N LEU A 636 1.93 -19.84 -26.78
CA LEU A 636 2.35 -19.80 -28.18
C LEU A 636 2.09 -18.45 -28.85
N LEU A 637 0.95 -17.82 -28.58
CA LEU A 637 0.64 -16.50 -29.10
C LEU A 637 1.51 -15.42 -28.40
N THR A 638 1.75 -15.59 -27.11
CA THR A 638 2.59 -14.69 -26.29
C THR A 638 4.03 -14.62 -26.82
N SER A 639 4.62 -15.75 -27.24
CA SER A 639 5.97 -15.79 -27.83
C SER A 639 6.06 -15.06 -29.17
N ALA A 640 5.08 -15.25 -30.06
CA ALA A 640 5.04 -14.57 -31.37
C ALA A 640 4.81 -13.06 -31.22
N ILE A 641 3.93 -12.66 -30.32
CA ILE A 641 3.60 -11.26 -30.02
C ILE A 641 4.73 -10.56 -29.27
N ARG A 642 5.39 -11.21 -28.29
CA ARG A 642 6.61 -10.67 -27.66
C ARG A 642 7.72 -10.42 -28.68
N LYS A 643 7.95 -11.35 -29.62
CA LYS A 643 8.93 -11.17 -30.71
C LYS A 643 8.58 -10.01 -31.63
N SER A 644 7.29 -9.81 -31.94
CA SER A 644 6.81 -8.69 -32.76
C SER A 644 6.93 -7.35 -31.99
N PHE A 645 6.61 -7.33 -30.70
CA PHE A 645 6.74 -6.16 -29.84
C PHE A 645 8.21 -5.76 -29.63
N CYS A 646 9.11 -6.72 -29.42
CA CYS A 646 10.55 -6.46 -29.35
C CYS A 646 11.08 -5.88 -30.67
N ARG A 647 10.57 -6.31 -31.81
CA ARG A 647 10.92 -5.72 -33.12
C ARG A 647 10.38 -4.30 -33.28
N ILE A 648 9.15 -4.03 -32.80
CA ILE A 648 8.57 -2.69 -32.79
C ILE A 648 9.33 -1.76 -31.84
N LYS A 649 9.66 -2.22 -30.62
CA LYS A 649 10.50 -1.47 -29.64
C LYS A 649 11.90 -1.16 -30.20
N ALA A 650 12.50 -2.11 -30.91
CA ALA A 650 13.77 -1.91 -31.61
C ALA A 650 13.66 -0.91 -32.78
N ALA A 651 12.61 -1.00 -33.57
CA ALA A 651 12.33 -0.07 -34.68
C ALA A 651 12.05 1.36 -34.15
N MET A 652 11.29 1.49 -33.05
CA MET A 652 11.04 2.79 -32.40
C MET A 652 12.29 3.39 -31.79
N LYS A 653 13.17 2.59 -31.14
CA LYS A 653 14.48 3.06 -30.66
C LYS A 653 15.39 3.53 -31.82
N THR A 654 15.34 2.84 -32.95
CA THR A 654 16.12 3.21 -34.15
C THR A 654 15.59 4.49 -34.80
N LEU A 655 14.27 4.68 -34.79
CA LEU A 655 13.62 5.91 -35.28
C LEU A 655 13.88 7.11 -34.35
N ALA A 656 13.83 6.91 -33.03
CA ALA A 656 14.18 7.94 -32.05
C ALA A 656 15.65 8.38 -32.18
N LYS A 657 16.58 7.42 -32.41
CA LYS A 657 17.99 7.75 -32.71
C LYS A 657 18.14 8.51 -34.04
N ARG A 658 17.38 8.17 -35.07
CA ARG A 658 17.42 8.90 -36.35
C ARG A 658 16.83 10.32 -36.26
N SER A 659 15.78 10.53 -35.45
CA SER A 659 15.24 11.88 -35.21
C SER A 659 16.18 12.74 -34.38
N SER A 660 16.89 12.20 -33.39
CA SER A 660 17.93 12.93 -32.64
C SER A 660 19.16 13.25 -33.48
N MET A 661 19.54 12.37 -34.44
CA MET A 661 20.59 12.69 -35.41
C MET A 661 20.19 13.80 -36.39
N HIS A 662 18.94 13.92 -36.79
CA HIS A 662 18.49 15.02 -37.65
C HIS A 662 18.42 16.35 -36.91
N PHE A 663 18.18 16.36 -35.62
CA PHE A 663 18.27 17.60 -34.81
C PHE A 663 19.71 18.05 -34.56
N SER A 664 20.66 17.11 -34.46
CA SER A 664 22.10 17.42 -34.28
C SER A 664 22.76 17.92 -35.57
N LEU A 665 22.27 17.54 -36.75
CA LEU A 665 22.81 17.96 -38.03
C LEU A 665 22.31 19.36 -38.48
N ASN A 666 21.20 19.85 -37.91
CA ASN A 666 20.70 21.20 -38.21
C ASN A 666 21.19 22.30 -37.22
N SER A 667 21.85 21.90 -36.11
CA SER A 667 22.46 22.87 -35.18
C SER A 667 23.89 23.28 -35.51
N HIS A 668 24.49 22.74 -36.59
CA HIS A 668 25.80 23.11 -37.09
C HIS A 668 25.79 23.91 -38.42
N ARG A 669 24.64 24.44 -38.83
CA ARG A 669 24.52 25.37 -39.93
C ARG A 669 23.63 26.56 -39.54
N LEU A 670 24.15 27.38 -38.66
CA LEU A 670 23.87 28.83 -38.56
C LEU A 670 25.03 29.47 -37.82
#